data_e8de6cceb37a4bbe61f62c807adf5843
#
_entry.id   e8de6cceb37a4bbe61f62c807adf5843
#
_cell.length_a   1.000
_cell.length_b   1.000
_cell.length_c   1.000
_cell.angle_alpha   90.00
_cell.angle_beta   90.00
_cell.angle_gamma   90.00
#
_symmetry.space_group_name_H-M   'P 1'
#
loop_
_entity.id
_entity.type
_entity.pdbx_description
1 polymer ?
#
loop_
_entity_poly.entity_id
_entity_poly.type
_entity_poly.pdbx_seq_one_letter_code
_entity_poly.pdbx_strand_id
1 'polypeptide(L)'
;MKKYKFVLIALLINCTNIIIAQQSGGNPKKEARSFKMPAIGHIYGKIINSKTKETIPFASVAIFKKDSVIAGVFAGNNGEFSLENLPFGTFNFKITFIGFKTYQQTITISPQNEEQDMGNIKIETEEAVLNTVEVTGEKSASEMNIDRKVFNVDKDLTVKGGTATDVMKNIPSVTLDANGNAQLRQNAATIYIDGRPTTLTLDQIPADQIERVEVITNPSAKFEASTTGGIINIVMKSNNKPGYNGIITGGIGTNNHYNGMIALNFKQKPFGFQIVYNYNSFQNPVTAFTNRTNLFNGANVGYYNANDIEVFRNTMQVGTLNFDYYMNNRNTLSLSGNMVIGDFIIRDNQLFNSSNSSDVIQDNGSRVSNSMTHFENYTAKLHYRKTFPQKGKELTADINYNTTNLNSPSTYTTNTYINNSTIPLPDNPELQNNMGHNINQVYTFQADYVNPINDSTKLECGIRSNYKPSIQYLDVSLFNYSSDAYTPDPYLTSHYKIEDLVNAAYINYTTRIKKVNFALGLRFEDSYYKGILTNKNDSSFLYSYPTGIQNLLNSLFPSIFITRKLSEKQEVQFNVSRKINRPNYRQLMPFIMASDPKNYSIGNPSLAPEFITMAELNFNQILNKGNIFLTLFYRNTQNPLTNYVYASPSDSSILINTTINGKQSNTFGMDNTFKYTFFKGFEATLNMNLFYTFIDASYNNLNFSNQGFYYTGKLNFIYHLPQNFSLQLSGSYESPKIIPQGTAKEIYFADCGLSKDIKKFITLTLSVSDIFDTKGRGTYYSTDQYIQDTWNRKESRYVKFTAMIRFGKADASLFKKRSQPQQQNDSEGGFF
;
A
#
# COMPACT_ATOMS: atom_id res chain seq x y z
N MET A 1 20.15 -22.02 -22.67
CA MET A 1 19.73 -21.55 -21.35
C MET A 1 20.41 -22.21 -20.12
N LYS A 2 21.53 -22.91 -20.24
CA LYS A 2 22.24 -23.57 -19.11
C LYS A 2 23.59 -22.95 -18.72
N LYS A 3 24.03 -21.85 -19.33
CA LYS A 3 25.41 -21.29 -19.11
C LYS A 3 25.50 -20.03 -18.23
N TYR A 4 24.39 -19.44 -17.78
CA TYR A 4 24.44 -18.15 -17.05
C TYR A 4 24.07 -18.22 -15.57
N LYS A 5 23.79 -19.42 -15.01
CA LYS A 5 23.45 -19.59 -13.59
C LYS A 5 24.63 -19.46 -12.61
N PHE A 6 25.87 -19.40 -13.11
CA PHE A 6 27.07 -19.42 -12.26
C PHE A 6 27.74 -18.05 -12.05
N VAL A 7 27.35 -17.01 -12.81
CA VAL A 7 28.04 -15.71 -12.72
C VAL A 7 27.54 -14.85 -11.54
N LEU A 8 26.29 -15.02 -11.13
CA LEU A 8 25.76 -14.25 -10.01
C LEU A 8 26.27 -14.72 -8.62
N ILE A 9 26.63 -15.99 -8.48
CA ILE A 9 27.19 -16.55 -7.24
C ILE A 9 28.67 -16.17 -7.07
N ALA A 10 29.41 -16.01 -8.17
CA ALA A 10 30.83 -15.63 -8.15
C ALA A 10 31.07 -14.17 -7.76
N LEU A 11 30.11 -13.26 -8.02
CA LEU A 11 30.22 -11.85 -7.63
C LEU A 11 29.97 -11.59 -6.13
N LEU A 12 29.27 -12.45 -5.44
CA LEU A 12 29.00 -12.35 -4.01
C LEU A 12 30.14 -12.91 -3.13
N ILE A 13 30.97 -13.77 -3.69
CA ILE A 13 32.10 -14.39 -2.95
C ILE A 13 33.38 -13.52 -3.02
N ASN A 14 33.49 -12.61 -4.01
CA ASN A 14 34.67 -11.77 -4.15
C ASN A 14 34.64 -10.45 -3.35
N CYS A 15 33.55 -10.08 -2.71
CA CYS A 15 33.50 -8.86 -1.88
C CYS A 15 34.09 -9.03 -0.47
N THR A 16 34.57 -10.20 -0.09
CA THR A 16 35.13 -10.47 1.26
C THR A 16 36.66 -10.42 1.30
N ASN A 17 37.38 -10.25 0.18
CA ASN A 17 38.85 -10.36 0.15
C ASN A 17 39.63 -9.14 -0.30
N ILE A 18 39.07 -7.94 -0.26
CA ILE A 18 39.85 -6.72 -0.57
C ILE A 18 39.90 -5.80 0.65
N ILE A 19 40.61 -6.20 1.69
CA ILE A 19 41.24 -5.34 2.69
C ILE A 19 42.41 -6.11 3.33
N ILE A 20 43.47 -6.33 2.63
CA ILE A 20 44.80 -6.56 3.21
C ILE A 20 45.80 -6.33 2.06
N ALA A 21 46.39 -5.13 2.01
CA ALA A 21 47.78 -4.91 1.64
C ALA A 21 48.05 -3.43 1.41
N GLN A 22 48.60 -2.76 2.41
CA GLN A 22 49.70 -1.77 2.24
C GLN A 22 50.33 -1.53 3.60
N GLN A 23 51.40 -2.21 3.86
CA GLN A 23 52.39 -1.78 4.83
C GLN A 23 53.69 -1.45 4.06
N SER A 24 54.08 -0.19 4.05
CA SER A 24 55.40 0.25 3.71
C SER A 24 56.20 0.47 5.02
N GLY A 25 57.39 -0.05 5.04
CA GLY A 25 58.25 -0.08 6.21
C GLY A 25 58.86 1.26 6.66
N GLY A 26 59.09 1.37 7.94
CA GLY A 26 59.85 2.40 8.63
C GLY A 26 60.32 1.86 9.97
N ASN A 27 61.61 1.95 10.18
CA ASN A 27 62.37 1.35 11.28
C ASN A 27 62.03 1.91 12.67
N PRO A 28 62.13 1.12 13.75
CA PRO A 28 61.57 1.44 15.06
C PRO A 28 62.54 2.14 16.01
N LYS A 29 62.13 3.24 16.62
CA LYS A 29 62.66 3.68 17.93
C LYS A 29 61.89 3.00 19.03
N LYS A 30 62.60 2.30 19.92
CA LYS A 30 62.07 1.64 21.11
C LYS A 30 61.58 2.64 22.15
N GLU A 31 60.26 2.80 22.28
CA GLU A 31 59.66 3.27 23.51
C GLU A 31 58.80 2.13 24.07
N ALA A 32 58.99 1.81 25.38
CA ALA A 32 58.22 0.83 26.09
C ALA A 32 56.76 1.26 26.21
N ARG A 33 55.94 0.85 25.27
CA ARG A 33 54.46 1.02 25.36
C ARG A 33 53.86 -0.08 26.17
N SER A 34 53.20 0.27 27.29
CA SER A 34 52.27 -0.64 27.96
C SER A 34 51.28 -1.17 26.96
N PHE A 35 51.22 -2.47 26.75
CA PHE A 35 50.20 -3.16 25.95
C PHE A 35 48.85 -2.94 26.63
N LYS A 36 48.05 -1.96 26.22
CA LYS A 36 46.64 -1.97 26.48
C LYS A 36 46.06 -3.03 25.54
N MET A 37 45.59 -4.16 26.08
CA MET A 37 44.82 -5.14 25.33
C MET A 37 43.60 -4.42 24.69
N PRO A 38 43.27 -4.73 23.44
CA PRO A 38 42.14 -4.12 22.81
C PRO A 38 40.86 -4.41 23.61
N ALA A 39 40.06 -3.39 23.89
CA ALA A 39 38.75 -3.53 24.53
C ALA A 39 37.74 -3.99 23.51
N ILE A 40 37.56 -5.31 23.36
CA ILE A 40 36.67 -5.93 22.35
C ILE A 40 35.55 -6.74 22.99
N GLY A 41 35.49 -6.83 24.31
CA GLY A 41 34.47 -7.60 25.03
C GLY A 41 33.09 -6.97 24.87
N HIS A 42 32.07 -7.82 24.76
CA HIS A 42 30.67 -7.46 24.57
C HIS A 42 29.75 -8.29 25.43
N ILE A 43 28.91 -7.62 26.26
CA ILE A 43 27.89 -8.25 27.10
C ILE A 43 26.53 -7.70 26.74
N TYR A 44 25.57 -8.56 26.49
CA TYR A 44 24.22 -8.17 26.17
C TYR A 44 23.19 -9.11 26.74
N GLY A 45 21.93 -8.66 26.83
CA GLY A 45 20.84 -9.44 27.35
C GLY A 45 19.56 -8.67 27.45
N LYS A 46 18.56 -9.23 28.11
CA LYS A 46 17.25 -8.65 28.30
C LYS A 46 16.81 -8.74 29.76
N ILE A 47 16.29 -7.65 30.30
CA ILE A 47 15.82 -7.58 31.69
C ILE A 47 14.32 -7.77 31.72
N ILE A 48 13.86 -8.70 32.56
CA ILE A 48 12.43 -9.05 32.71
C ILE A 48 12.06 -9.15 34.18
N ASN A 49 10.81 -8.83 34.50
CA ASN A 49 10.25 -9.08 35.83
C ASN A 49 10.13 -10.58 36.09
N SER A 50 10.61 -11.04 37.22
CA SER A 50 10.61 -12.46 37.60
C SER A 50 9.21 -13.08 37.68
N LYS A 51 8.20 -12.30 38.11
CA LYS A 51 6.80 -12.72 38.30
C LYS A 51 5.96 -12.54 37.03
N THR A 52 5.92 -11.30 36.46
CA THR A 52 5.05 -10.99 35.32
C THR A 52 5.65 -11.35 33.96
N LYS A 53 6.97 -11.64 33.90
CA LYS A 53 7.73 -11.86 32.67
C LYS A 53 7.74 -10.66 31.70
N GLU A 54 7.21 -9.53 32.12
CA GLU A 54 7.26 -8.27 31.35
C GLU A 54 8.68 -7.74 31.29
N THR A 55 8.99 -7.04 30.20
CA THR A 55 10.29 -6.40 30.03
C THR A 55 10.39 -5.16 30.91
N ILE A 56 11.56 -4.91 31.47
CA ILE A 56 11.85 -3.74 32.31
C ILE A 56 12.67 -2.74 31.50
N PRO A 57 12.03 -1.70 30.95
CA PRO A 57 12.75 -0.68 30.19
C PRO A 57 13.52 0.25 31.12
N PHE A 58 14.60 0.83 30.62
CA PHE A 58 15.39 1.86 31.27
C PHE A 58 16.05 1.44 32.59
N ALA A 59 16.15 0.15 32.89
CA ALA A 59 16.96 -0.33 33.99
C ALA A 59 18.43 0.04 33.78
N SER A 60 19.11 0.52 34.82
CA SER A 60 20.53 0.82 34.75
C SER A 60 21.34 -0.48 34.84
N VAL A 61 22.21 -0.70 33.87
CA VAL A 61 23.11 -1.85 33.75
C VAL A 61 24.53 -1.34 33.78
N ALA A 62 25.33 -1.82 34.71
CA ALA A 62 26.73 -1.38 34.83
C ALA A 62 27.64 -2.53 35.23
N ILE A 63 28.90 -2.47 34.81
CA ILE A 63 29.97 -3.34 35.26
C ILE A 63 30.99 -2.54 36.06
N PHE A 64 31.44 -3.16 37.12
CA PHE A 64 32.38 -2.60 38.10
C PHE A 64 33.62 -3.45 38.22
N LYS A 65 34.76 -2.79 38.35
CA LYS A 65 36.01 -3.41 38.81
C LYS A 65 36.35 -2.84 40.19
N LYS A 66 36.20 -3.65 41.24
CA LYS A 66 36.09 -3.15 42.63
C LYS A 66 34.95 -2.11 42.69
N ASP A 67 35.17 -0.91 43.15
CA ASP A 67 34.17 0.13 43.29
C ASP A 67 34.12 1.12 42.11
N SER A 68 34.92 0.93 41.10
CA SER A 68 34.96 1.81 39.92
C SER A 68 34.08 1.29 38.80
N VAL A 69 33.20 2.15 38.25
CA VAL A 69 32.40 1.86 37.05
C VAL A 69 33.33 1.79 35.83
N ILE A 70 33.29 0.67 35.12
CA ILE A 70 34.07 0.46 33.89
C ILE A 70 33.22 0.84 32.67
N ALA A 71 31.95 0.40 32.66
CA ALA A 71 30.98 0.75 31.63
C ALA A 71 29.56 0.66 32.20
N GLY A 72 28.64 1.41 31.61
CA GLY A 72 27.23 1.34 31.99
C GLY A 72 26.32 1.81 30.83
N VAL A 73 25.12 1.26 30.80
CA VAL A 73 24.08 1.59 29.81
C VAL A 73 22.69 1.50 30.45
N PHE A 74 21.70 2.20 29.92
CA PHE A 74 20.30 1.96 30.25
C PHE A 74 19.68 0.96 29.30
N ALA A 75 18.90 0.04 29.82
CA ALA A 75 18.12 -0.87 28.98
C ALA A 75 17.16 -0.09 28.07
N GLY A 76 17.02 -0.51 26.84
CA GLY A 76 16.11 0.08 25.87
C GLY A 76 14.62 -0.12 26.21
N ASN A 77 13.71 0.42 25.42
CA ASN A 77 12.24 0.30 25.59
C ASN A 77 11.73 -1.14 25.68
N ASN A 78 12.44 -2.08 25.11
CA ASN A 78 12.14 -3.52 25.10
C ASN A 78 12.88 -4.28 26.23
N GLY A 79 13.57 -3.58 27.16
CA GLY A 79 14.36 -4.15 28.24
C GLY A 79 15.70 -4.74 27.81
N GLU A 80 16.12 -4.58 26.55
CA GLU A 80 17.42 -5.06 26.08
C GLU A 80 18.54 -4.09 26.40
N PHE A 81 19.72 -4.62 26.70
CA PHE A 81 20.93 -3.84 26.93
C PHE A 81 22.11 -4.44 26.19
N SER A 82 23.10 -3.60 25.85
CA SER A 82 24.33 -3.97 25.17
C SER A 82 25.48 -3.09 25.73
N LEU A 83 26.48 -3.75 26.31
CA LEU A 83 27.72 -3.14 26.78
C LEU A 83 28.86 -3.57 25.86
N GLU A 84 29.38 -2.66 25.08
CA GLU A 84 30.39 -2.90 24.05
C GLU A 84 31.77 -2.33 24.46
N ASN A 85 32.81 -2.76 23.75
CA ASN A 85 34.17 -2.29 23.93
C ASN A 85 34.69 -2.47 25.38
N LEU A 86 34.39 -3.64 25.97
CA LEU A 86 34.78 -3.96 27.32
C LEU A 86 36.21 -4.56 27.37
N PRO A 87 37.03 -4.17 28.33
CA PRO A 87 38.35 -4.78 28.50
C PRO A 87 38.26 -6.22 29.02
N PHE A 88 39.28 -7.03 28.78
CA PHE A 88 39.37 -8.34 29.37
C PHE A 88 39.56 -8.27 30.88
N GLY A 89 38.94 -9.18 31.62
CA GLY A 89 38.98 -9.21 33.05
C GLY A 89 37.74 -9.75 33.72
N THR A 90 37.75 -9.78 35.04
CA THR A 90 36.60 -10.18 35.85
C THR A 90 35.98 -8.93 36.45
N PHE A 91 34.65 -8.78 36.28
CA PHE A 91 33.86 -7.62 36.66
C PHE A 91 32.63 -8.05 37.48
N ASN A 92 32.17 -7.13 38.33
CA ASN A 92 30.87 -7.24 38.99
C ASN A 92 29.82 -6.59 38.11
N PHE A 93 28.92 -7.36 37.52
CA PHE A 93 27.79 -6.94 36.70
C PHE A 93 26.61 -6.64 37.62
N LYS A 94 26.03 -5.44 37.51
CA LYS A 94 24.95 -4.95 38.35
C LYS A 94 23.83 -4.38 37.54
N ILE A 95 22.57 -4.75 37.90
CA ILE A 95 21.34 -4.15 37.35
C ILE A 95 20.57 -3.51 38.49
N THR A 96 20.16 -2.25 38.31
CA THR A 96 19.32 -1.53 39.25
C THR A 96 18.13 -0.90 38.54
N PHE A 97 16.96 -0.97 39.19
CA PHE A 97 15.76 -0.31 38.71
C PHE A 97 14.85 0.04 39.92
N ILE A 98 14.18 1.19 39.88
CA ILE A 98 13.30 1.64 40.98
C ILE A 98 12.17 0.64 41.19
N GLY A 99 11.98 0.19 42.44
CA GLY A 99 10.94 -0.80 42.80
C GLY A 99 11.35 -2.26 42.55
N PHE A 100 12.62 -2.51 42.23
CA PHE A 100 13.14 -3.87 42.04
C PHE A 100 14.40 -4.09 42.89
N LYS A 101 14.57 -5.34 43.32
CA LYS A 101 15.79 -5.75 44.01
C LYS A 101 16.98 -5.67 43.05
N THR A 102 18.08 -5.16 43.51
CA THR A 102 19.34 -5.09 42.75
C THR A 102 19.79 -6.49 42.36
N TYR A 103 20.03 -6.72 41.07
CA TYR A 103 20.66 -7.96 40.55
C TYR A 103 22.16 -7.76 40.45
N GLN A 104 22.93 -8.75 40.90
CA GLN A 104 24.41 -8.75 40.83
C GLN A 104 24.93 -10.12 40.42
N GLN A 105 25.97 -10.12 39.56
CA GLN A 105 26.65 -11.35 39.10
C GLN A 105 28.09 -11.01 38.72
N THR A 106 29.01 -11.92 39.05
CA THR A 106 30.40 -11.83 38.59
C THR A 106 30.50 -12.38 37.16
N ILE A 107 31.13 -11.60 36.26
CA ILE A 107 31.31 -11.95 34.85
C ILE A 107 32.78 -11.84 34.48
N THR A 108 33.29 -12.81 33.72
CA THR A 108 34.69 -12.79 33.21
C THR A 108 34.67 -12.71 31.68
N ILE A 109 35.32 -11.66 31.14
CA ILE A 109 35.54 -11.44 29.71
C ILE A 109 36.95 -11.90 29.38
N SER A 110 37.08 -12.82 28.43
CA SER A 110 38.36 -13.38 28.00
C SER A 110 38.41 -13.50 26.48
N PRO A 111 39.59 -13.71 25.86
CA PRO A 111 39.69 -13.92 24.41
C PRO A 111 38.89 -15.12 23.89
N GLN A 112 38.59 -16.11 24.72
CA GLN A 112 37.75 -17.27 24.37
C GLN A 112 36.24 -17.00 24.57
N ASN A 113 35.90 -15.96 25.34
CA ASN A 113 34.54 -15.58 25.70
C ASN A 113 34.43 -14.05 25.69
N GLU A 114 34.66 -13.46 24.51
CA GLU A 114 34.60 -12.03 24.29
C GLU A 114 33.17 -11.51 24.11
N GLU A 115 32.27 -12.39 23.69
CA GLU A 115 30.86 -12.09 23.46
C GLU A 115 29.97 -12.95 24.39
N GLN A 116 29.20 -12.30 25.27
CA GLN A 116 28.36 -12.99 26.27
C GLN A 116 26.91 -12.58 26.16
N ASP A 117 26.06 -13.51 25.78
CA ASP A 117 24.61 -13.36 25.86
C ASP A 117 24.12 -13.78 27.26
N MET A 118 23.68 -12.80 28.04
CA MET A 118 23.12 -13.04 29.39
C MET A 118 21.68 -13.56 29.34
N GLY A 119 21.09 -13.69 28.17
CA GLY A 119 19.71 -14.13 27.98
C GLY A 119 18.70 -13.23 28.68
N ASN A 120 17.66 -13.85 29.27
CA ASN A 120 16.63 -13.15 30.04
C ASN A 120 17.00 -13.07 31.53
N ILE A 121 17.49 -11.94 32.00
CA ILE A 121 17.80 -11.70 33.39
C ILE A 121 16.50 -11.36 34.13
N LYS A 122 16.15 -12.18 35.11
CA LYS A 122 14.94 -12.03 35.92
C LYS A 122 15.25 -11.23 37.17
N ILE A 123 14.66 -10.04 37.34
CA ILE A 123 14.79 -9.26 38.57
C ILE A 123 13.44 -9.25 39.33
N GLU A 124 13.52 -9.30 40.66
CA GLU A 124 12.38 -9.37 41.56
C GLU A 124 11.91 -7.96 41.96
N THR A 125 10.61 -7.79 42.10
CA THR A 125 10.04 -6.54 42.63
C THR A 125 10.35 -6.41 44.14
N GLU A 126 10.72 -5.21 44.54
CA GLU A 126 10.80 -4.83 45.94
C GLU A 126 9.40 -4.37 46.41
N GLU A 127 8.89 -4.91 47.53
CA GLU A 127 7.53 -4.58 48.00
C GLU A 127 7.49 -3.17 48.66
N ALA A 128 7.51 -2.14 47.82
CA ALA A 128 7.17 -0.78 48.25
C ALA A 128 6.11 -0.23 47.27
N VAL A 129 4.91 -0.02 47.75
CA VAL A 129 3.79 0.56 47.00
C VAL A 129 4.07 2.05 46.77
N LEU A 130 4.56 2.40 45.61
CA LEU A 130 4.55 3.76 45.11
C LEU A 130 3.40 3.91 44.10
N ASN A 131 2.45 4.78 44.41
CA ASN A 131 1.38 5.17 43.49
C ASN A 131 2.00 5.83 42.24
N THR A 132 1.97 5.11 41.14
CA THR A 132 2.46 5.59 39.85
C THR A 132 1.45 6.56 39.24
N VAL A 133 1.82 7.81 39.07
CA VAL A 133 1.05 8.78 38.27
C VAL A 133 1.26 8.42 36.80
N GLU A 134 0.25 7.84 36.17
CA GLU A 134 0.26 7.49 34.75
C GLU A 134 -0.14 8.71 33.92
N VAL A 135 0.84 9.35 33.27
CA VAL A 135 0.58 10.41 32.30
C VAL A 135 0.31 9.76 30.94
N THR A 136 -0.96 9.66 30.56
CA THR A 136 -1.36 9.17 29.23
C THR A 136 -1.47 10.33 28.25
N GLY A 137 -0.56 10.39 27.27
CA GLY A 137 -0.73 11.27 26.12
C GLY A 137 -1.59 10.62 25.02
N GLU A 138 -2.49 11.38 24.42
CA GLU A 138 -3.23 10.90 23.26
C GLU A 138 -2.36 10.92 22.01
N LYS A 139 -2.38 9.81 21.20
CA LYS A 139 -1.80 9.80 19.85
C LYS A 139 -2.54 10.85 19.01
N SER A 140 -1.80 11.63 18.25
CA SER A 140 -2.36 12.51 17.25
C SER A 140 -3.03 11.71 16.13
N ALA A 141 -4.08 12.26 15.49
CA ALA A 141 -4.73 11.62 14.33
C ALA A 141 -3.77 11.50 13.15
N SER A 142 -2.80 12.38 13.02
CA SER A 142 -1.74 12.28 12.01
C SER A 142 -0.39 12.70 12.58
N GLU A 143 0.67 12.05 12.12
CA GLU A 143 2.06 12.37 12.41
C GLU A 143 2.78 12.59 11.07
N MET A 144 3.57 13.64 10.96
CA MET A 144 4.30 13.97 9.74
C MET A 144 5.79 13.74 9.97
N ASN A 145 6.33 12.78 9.24
CA ASN A 145 7.76 12.52 9.15
C ASN A 145 8.23 12.90 7.74
N ILE A 146 9.51 13.19 7.57
CA ILE A 146 10.01 13.66 6.28
C ILE A 146 9.97 12.59 5.19
N ASP A 147 10.14 11.32 5.55
CA ASP A 147 10.12 10.19 4.61
C ASP A 147 8.71 9.63 4.36
N ARG A 148 7.76 9.94 5.27
CA ARG A 148 6.38 9.46 5.19
C ARG A 148 5.40 10.32 5.99
N LYS A 149 4.16 10.33 5.54
CA LYS A 149 3.02 10.87 6.29
C LYS A 149 2.32 9.71 6.98
N VAL A 150 2.07 9.80 8.28
CA VAL A 150 1.44 8.74 9.09
C VAL A 150 0.08 9.20 9.56
N PHE A 151 -0.95 8.37 9.33
CA PHE A 151 -2.34 8.64 9.69
C PHE A 151 -2.88 7.53 10.59
N ASN A 152 -3.28 7.86 11.81
CA ASN A 152 -3.79 6.92 12.79
C ASN A 152 -5.29 6.66 12.56
N VAL A 153 -5.64 5.49 12.04
CA VAL A 153 -7.01 5.12 11.64
C VAL A 153 -7.94 4.96 12.85
N ASP A 154 -7.42 4.62 14.01
CA ASP A 154 -8.24 4.53 15.24
C ASP A 154 -8.92 5.85 15.62
N LYS A 155 -8.38 6.97 15.18
CA LYS A 155 -8.92 8.32 15.43
C LYS A 155 -9.94 8.75 14.38
N ASP A 156 -10.07 8.03 13.29
CA ASP A 156 -11.06 8.31 12.25
C ASP A 156 -12.39 7.59 12.58
N LEU A 157 -13.43 8.38 12.84
CA LEU A 157 -14.74 7.89 13.25
C LEU A 157 -15.63 7.50 12.07
N THR A 158 -15.38 8.11 10.90
CA THR A 158 -16.21 7.92 9.71
C THR A 158 -15.98 6.58 9.04
N VAL A 159 -14.84 5.93 9.32
CA VAL A 159 -14.44 4.66 8.69
C VAL A 159 -14.74 3.41 9.52
N LYS A 160 -15.30 3.56 10.73
CA LYS A 160 -15.59 2.43 11.62
C LYS A 160 -16.55 1.43 10.99
N GLY A 161 -16.18 0.13 11.05
CA GLY A 161 -16.92 -0.96 10.40
C GLY A 161 -16.89 -0.92 8.87
N GLY A 162 -16.05 -0.08 8.26
CA GLY A 162 -15.80 -0.01 6.82
C GLY A 162 -14.60 -0.82 6.36
N THR A 163 -14.08 -0.46 5.22
CA THR A 163 -12.90 -1.07 4.58
C THR A 163 -11.76 -0.06 4.45
N ALA A 164 -10.58 -0.51 4.00
CA ALA A 164 -9.49 0.40 3.71
C ALA A 164 -9.85 1.42 2.61
N THR A 165 -10.79 1.11 1.71
CA THR A 165 -11.33 2.09 0.76
C THR A 165 -11.94 3.30 1.46
N ASP A 166 -12.69 3.08 2.55
CA ASP A 166 -13.26 4.17 3.34
C ASP A 166 -12.18 4.97 4.06
N VAL A 167 -11.16 4.28 4.58
CA VAL A 167 -10.00 4.92 5.19
C VAL A 167 -9.30 5.86 4.20
N MET A 168 -9.07 5.40 2.96
CA MET A 168 -8.34 6.19 1.95
C MET A 168 -9.06 7.49 1.57
N LYS A 169 -10.39 7.56 1.69
CA LYS A 169 -11.15 8.79 1.45
C LYS A 169 -10.66 9.94 2.35
N ASN A 170 -10.28 9.62 3.59
CA ASN A 170 -9.88 10.59 4.60
C ASN A 170 -8.36 10.82 4.69
N ILE A 171 -7.55 9.97 4.02
CA ILE A 171 -6.09 10.15 4.01
C ILE A 171 -5.72 11.35 3.12
N PRO A 172 -5.01 12.36 3.65
CA PRO A 172 -4.47 13.46 2.86
C PRO A 172 -3.56 12.96 1.73
N SER A 173 -3.55 13.66 0.61
CA SER A 173 -2.78 13.34 -0.61
C SER A 173 -3.22 12.07 -1.35
N VAL A 174 -4.20 11.30 -0.84
CA VAL A 174 -4.74 10.11 -1.49
C VAL A 174 -6.05 10.44 -2.17
N THR A 175 -6.23 10.04 -3.42
CA THR A 175 -7.51 10.04 -4.14
C THR A 175 -7.86 8.60 -4.53
N LEU A 176 -9.11 8.34 -4.90
CA LEU A 176 -9.54 7.03 -5.39
C LEU A 176 -9.93 7.15 -6.86
N ASP A 177 -9.52 6.20 -7.70
CA ASP A 177 -9.99 6.13 -9.09
C ASP A 177 -11.44 5.59 -9.18
N ALA A 178 -11.97 5.44 -10.41
CA ALA A 178 -13.32 4.94 -10.64
C ALA A 178 -13.55 3.53 -10.07
N ASN A 179 -12.50 2.73 -10.01
CA ASN A 179 -12.53 1.35 -9.52
C ASN A 179 -12.27 1.24 -8.02
N GLY A 180 -12.07 2.36 -7.31
CA GLY A 180 -11.77 2.40 -5.88
C GLY A 180 -10.29 2.18 -5.55
N ASN A 181 -9.38 2.16 -6.52
CA ASN A 181 -7.95 2.03 -6.26
C ASN A 181 -7.38 3.37 -5.79
N ALA A 182 -6.45 3.31 -4.83
CA ALA A 182 -5.82 4.51 -4.32
C ALA A 182 -4.80 5.09 -5.30
N GLN A 183 -4.83 6.40 -5.42
CA GLN A 183 -3.89 7.20 -6.19
C GLN A 183 -3.18 8.21 -5.30
N LEU A 184 -1.90 8.42 -5.56
CA LEU A 184 -1.11 9.53 -5.03
C LEU A 184 -0.73 10.44 -6.18
N ARG A 185 -1.09 11.71 -6.08
CA ARG A 185 -0.76 12.69 -7.15
C ARG A 185 -1.18 12.18 -8.55
N GLN A 186 -2.41 11.66 -8.67
CA GLN A 186 -3.00 11.09 -9.89
C GLN A 186 -2.37 9.79 -10.41
N ASN A 187 -1.45 9.18 -9.70
CA ASN A 187 -0.82 7.93 -10.09
C ASN A 187 -1.24 6.81 -9.16
N ALA A 188 -1.47 5.62 -9.73
CA ALA A 188 -1.85 4.45 -8.95
C ALA A 188 -0.78 4.15 -7.88
N ALA A 189 -1.18 4.17 -6.61
CA ALA A 189 -0.31 3.84 -5.49
C ALA A 189 -0.18 2.33 -5.33
N THR A 190 1.00 1.87 -4.93
CA THR A 190 1.19 0.46 -4.59
C THR A 190 0.79 0.24 -3.13
N ILE A 191 -0.12 -0.70 -2.89
CA ILE A 191 -0.59 -1.01 -1.54
C ILE A 191 0.33 -2.02 -0.89
N TYR A 192 0.77 -1.69 0.33
CA TYR A 192 1.57 -2.56 1.20
C TYR A 192 0.80 -2.83 2.48
N ILE A 193 0.98 -4.02 3.05
CA ILE A 193 0.54 -4.37 4.40
C ILE A 193 1.78 -4.72 5.22
N ASP A 194 1.96 -4.02 6.34
CA ASP A 194 3.11 -4.19 7.25
C ASP A 194 4.48 -4.17 6.52
N GLY A 195 4.62 -3.21 5.58
CA GLY A 195 5.84 -3.01 4.80
C GLY A 195 6.03 -4.00 3.64
N ARG A 196 5.02 -4.79 3.26
CA ARG A 196 5.06 -5.78 2.18
C ARG A 196 3.95 -5.53 1.15
N PRO A 197 4.22 -5.65 -0.16
CA PRO A 197 3.16 -5.52 -1.15
C PRO A 197 2.12 -6.60 -0.98
N THR A 198 0.87 -6.25 -1.23
CA THR A 198 -0.28 -7.13 -1.13
C THR A 198 -1.00 -7.27 -2.47
N THR A 199 -1.67 -8.40 -2.67
CA THR A 199 -2.60 -8.62 -3.77
C THR A 199 -4.05 -8.31 -3.39
N LEU A 200 -4.30 -8.02 -2.10
CA LEU A 200 -5.61 -7.64 -1.63
C LEU A 200 -5.97 -6.25 -2.15
N THR A 201 -7.22 -6.09 -2.55
CA THR A 201 -7.78 -4.78 -2.87
C THR A 201 -8.18 -4.05 -1.59
N LEU A 202 -8.35 -2.74 -1.64
CA LEU A 202 -8.65 -1.92 -0.44
C LEU A 202 -9.98 -2.31 0.22
N ASP A 203 -10.96 -2.73 -0.56
CA ASP A 203 -12.26 -3.20 -0.07
C ASP A 203 -12.17 -4.55 0.67
N GLN A 204 -11.11 -5.33 0.43
CA GLN A 204 -10.84 -6.59 1.11
C GLN A 204 -10.13 -6.43 2.46
N ILE A 205 -9.74 -5.22 2.83
CA ILE A 205 -9.02 -4.93 4.08
C ILE A 205 -9.97 -4.22 5.05
N PRO A 206 -10.39 -4.86 6.17
CA PRO A 206 -11.29 -4.23 7.13
C PRO A 206 -10.64 -3.04 7.84
N ALA A 207 -11.31 -1.88 7.88
CA ALA A 207 -10.81 -0.66 8.50
C ALA A 207 -10.50 -0.84 9.99
N ASP A 208 -11.30 -1.62 10.70
CA ASP A 208 -11.14 -1.86 12.14
C ASP A 208 -9.88 -2.65 12.51
N GLN A 209 -9.26 -3.33 11.54
CA GLN A 209 -7.97 -4.01 11.70
C GLN A 209 -6.76 -3.10 11.46
N ILE A 210 -6.97 -1.92 10.88
CA ILE A 210 -5.89 -0.99 10.55
C ILE A 210 -5.52 -0.17 11.77
N GLU A 211 -4.23 -0.13 12.14
CA GLU A 211 -3.70 0.76 13.17
C GLU A 211 -3.45 2.16 12.59
N ARG A 212 -2.69 2.20 11.49
CA ARG A 212 -2.31 3.44 10.81
C ARG A 212 -2.02 3.19 9.33
N VAL A 213 -2.06 4.26 8.57
CA VAL A 213 -1.63 4.29 7.16
C VAL A 213 -0.42 5.19 7.03
N GLU A 214 0.61 4.69 6.34
CA GLU A 214 1.83 5.43 6.04
C GLU A 214 1.87 5.72 4.53
N VAL A 215 1.97 6.99 4.16
CA VAL A 215 2.02 7.44 2.77
C VAL A 215 3.46 7.82 2.44
N ILE A 216 4.07 7.11 1.48
CA ILE A 216 5.44 7.30 1.01
C ILE A 216 5.37 7.72 -0.46
N THR A 217 5.55 9.01 -0.73
CA THR A 217 5.36 9.56 -2.08
C THR A 217 6.50 9.21 -3.04
N ASN A 218 7.73 9.11 -2.53
CA ASN A 218 8.91 8.75 -3.31
C ASN A 218 9.70 7.62 -2.61
N PRO A 219 9.37 6.33 -2.86
CA PRO A 219 10.02 5.20 -2.22
C PRO A 219 11.48 5.02 -2.63
N SER A 220 12.35 4.63 -1.66
CA SER A 220 13.78 4.35 -1.88
C SER A 220 14.01 3.07 -2.72
N ALA A 221 15.27 2.76 -3.06
CA ALA A 221 15.67 1.57 -3.83
C ALA A 221 15.35 0.23 -3.13
N LYS A 222 15.07 0.20 -1.82
CA LYS A 222 14.58 -0.97 -1.08
C LYS A 222 13.25 -1.49 -1.64
N PHE A 223 12.39 -0.58 -2.08
CA PHE A 223 11.07 -0.92 -2.63
C PHE A 223 11.15 -1.24 -4.11
N GLU A 224 10.12 -1.90 -4.65
CA GLU A 224 10.04 -2.22 -6.06
C GLU A 224 10.17 -0.98 -6.95
N ALA A 225 10.87 -1.11 -8.07
CA ALA A 225 10.97 -0.02 -9.05
C ALA A 225 9.61 0.32 -9.68
N SER A 226 8.66 -0.61 -9.64
CA SER A 226 7.27 -0.43 -10.12
C SER A 226 6.40 0.43 -9.20
N THR A 227 6.88 0.91 -8.03
CA THR A 227 6.13 1.79 -7.12
C THR A 227 6.10 3.24 -7.62
N THR A 228 5.60 3.44 -8.82
CA THR A 228 5.68 4.72 -9.56
C THR A 228 4.75 5.79 -9.03
N GLY A 229 3.61 5.41 -8.46
CA GLY A 229 2.68 6.32 -7.79
C GLY A 229 2.97 6.51 -6.30
N GLY A 230 4.08 5.95 -5.78
CA GLY A 230 4.35 5.89 -4.35
C GLY A 230 3.77 4.65 -3.69
N ILE A 231 3.88 4.61 -2.36
CA ILE A 231 3.41 3.48 -1.53
C ILE A 231 2.41 3.99 -0.50
N ILE A 232 1.34 3.24 -0.33
CA ILE A 232 0.44 3.34 0.82
C ILE A 232 0.63 2.08 1.64
N ASN A 233 1.33 2.21 2.77
CA ASN A 233 1.59 1.10 3.67
C ASN A 233 0.52 1.07 4.78
N ILE A 234 -0.30 0.03 4.77
CA ILE A 234 -1.34 -0.21 5.76
C ILE A 234 -0.72 -1.03 6.88
N VAL A 235 -0.57 -0.42 8.06
CA VAL A 235 -0.03 -1.11 9.23
C VAL A 235 -1.18 -1.68 10.05
N MET A 236 -1.16 -2.99 10.21
CA MET A 236 -2.22 -3.71 10.92
C MET A 236 -2.03 -3.64 12.43
N LYS A 237 -3.13 -3.74 13.16
CA LYS A 237 -3.11 -3.78 14.63
C LYS A 237 -2.39 -5.02 15.10
N SER A 238 -1.33 -4.83 15.86
CA SER A 238 -0.59 -5.92 16.52
C SER A 238 -0.65 -5.76 18.03
N ASN A 239 -0.75 -6.88 18.73
CA ASN A 239 -0.64 -6.88 20.19
C ASN A 239 0.72 -7.35 20.65
N ASN A 240 1.49 -6.44 21.22
CA ASN A 240 2.83 -6.73 21.75
C ASN A 240 2.85 -7.08 23.25
N LYS A 241 1.71 -7.04 23.96
CA LYS A 241 1.63 -7.32 25.39
C LYS A 241 1.39 -8.80 25.66
N PRO A 242 2.01 -9.38 26.72
CA PRO A 242 1.69 -10.73 27.16
C PRO A 242 0.25 -10.83 27.67
N GLY A 243 -0.40 -11.97 27.47
CA GLY A 243 -1.75 -12.26 27.91
C GLY A 243 -2.72 -12.48 26.76
N TYR A 244 -4.00 -12.34 27.03
CA TYR A 244 -5.07 -12.46 26.04
C TYR A 244 -5.90 -11.17 25.97
N ASN A 245 -6.34 -10.83 24.78
CA ASN A 245 -7.28 -9.73 24.56
C ASN A 245 -8.04 -9.97 23.25
N GLY A 246 -9.15 -9.27 23.10
CA GLY A 246 -9.94 -9.36 21.90
C GLY A 246 -10.79 -8.11 21.66
N ILE A 247 -11.28 -8.04 20.43
CA ILE A 247 -12.21 -7.01 19.95
C ILE A 247 -13.35 -7.72 19.25
N ILE A 248 -14.58 -7.32 19.54
CA ILE A 248 -15.77 -7.67 18.78
C ILE A 248 -16.36 -6.38 18.25
N THR A 249 -16.65 -6.34 16.95
CA THR A 249 -17.34 -5.22 16.31
C THR A 249 -18.57 -5.73 15.57
N GLY A 250 -19.68 -5.02 15.68
CA GLY A 250 -20.87 -5.26 14.90
C GLY A 250 -21.45 -3.93 14.43
N GLY A 251 -21.91 -3.88 13.18
CA GLY A 251 -22.48 -2.68 12.60
C GLY A 251 -23.60 -2.98 11.62
N ILE A 252 -24.53 -2.04 11.55
CA ILE A 252 -25.68 -2.06 10.66
C ILE A 252 -25.86 -0.67 10.04
N GLY A 253 -26.22 -0.62 8.79
CA GLY A 253 -26.48 0.63 8.08
C GLY A 253 -27.56 0.52 7.03
N THR A 254 -27.90 1.66 6.44
CA THR A 254 -28.76 1.72 5.26
C THR A 254 -28.12 0.97 4.09
N ASN A 255 -28.88 0.66 3.04
CA ASN A 255 -28.41 -0.05 1.84
C ASN A 255 -27.76 -1.41 2.15
N ASN A 256 -28.37 -2.15 3.08
CA ASN A 256 -27.91 -3.49 3.49
C ASN A 256 -26.43 -3.52 3.92
N HIS A 257 -25.92 -2.42 4.54
CA HIS A 257 -24.59 -2.42 5.13
C HIS A 257 -24.61 -3.19 6.44
N TYR A 258 -23.94 -4.33 6.44
CA TYR A 258 -23.73 -5.17 7.62
C TYR A 258 -22.24 -5.45 7.76
N ASN A 259 -21.72 -5.31 8.95
CA ASN A 259 -20.36 -5.76 9.25
C ASN A 259 -20.30 -6.43 10.62
N GLY A 260 -19.45 -7.44 10.71
CA GLY A 260 -19.14 -8.13 11.95
C GLY A 260 -17.68 -8.54 11.98
N MET A 261 -16.98 -8.32 13.09
CA MET A 261 -15.59 -8.72 13.26
C MET A 261 -15.37 -9.27 14.66
N ILE A 262 -14.57 -10.33 14.72
CA ILE A 262 -13.96 -10.82 15.95
C ILE A 262 -12.45 -10.91 15.75
N ALA A 263 -11.68 -10.32 16.67
CA ALA A 263 -10.24 -10.42 16.71
C ALA A 263 -9.81 -10.91 18.08
N LEU A 264 -9.05 -12.00 18.13
CA LEU A 264 -8.54 -12.63 19.34
C LEU A 264 -7.02 -12.67 19.26
N ASN A 265 -6.37 -12.23 20.32
CA ASN A 265 -4.92 -12.26 20.45
C ASN A 265 -4.53 -12.98 21.73
N PHE A 266 -3.56 -13.86 21.60
CA PHE A 266 -2.92 -14.54 22.71
C PHE A 266 -1.41 -14.45 22.54
N LYS A 267 -0.68 -14.03 23.57
CA LYS A 267 0.78 -13.95 23.55
C LYS A 267 1.34 -14.41 24.89
N GLN A 268 1.98 -15.56 24.87
CA GLN A 268 2.75 -16.09 25.98
C GLN A 268 3.99 -16.76 25.41
N LYS A 269 5.16 -16.14 25.60
CA LYS A 269 6.42 -16.71 25.10
C LYS A 269 6.58 -18.17 25.49
N PRO A 270 7.00 -19.06 24.55
CA PRO A 270 7.59 -18.71 23.27
C PRO A 270 6.59 -18.51 22.11
N PHE A 271 5.27 -18.48 22.37
CA PHE A 271 4.25 -18.43 21.32
C PHE A 271 3.42 -17.15 21.33
N GLY A 272 3.00 -16.72 20.14
CA GLY A 272 1.99 -15.71 19.90
C GLY A 272 0.98 -16.22 18.88
N PHE A 273 -0.32 -15.96 19.11
CA PHE A 273 -1.41 -16.29 18.19
C PHE A 273 -2.30 -15.07 18.00
N GLN A 274 -2.72 -14.85 16.77
CA GLN A 274 -3.78 -13.92 16.45
C GLN A 274 -4.74 -14.57 15.47
N ILE A 275 -6.02 -14.51 15.78
CA ILE A 275 -7.11 -14.95 14.91
C ILE A 275 -8.03 -13.78 14.69
N VAL A 276 -8.33 -13.48 13.43
CA VAL A 276 -9.31 -12.44 13.06
C VAL A 276 -10.26 -13.03 12.04
N TYR A 277 -11.54 -12.81 12.25
CA TYR A 277 -12.57 -13.07 11.26
C TYR A 277 -13.41 -11.82 11.08
N ASN A 278 -13.66 -11.45 9.83
CA ASN A 278 -14.49 -10.31 9.47
C ASN A 278 -15.49 -10.73 8.40
N TYR A 279 -16.73 -10.28 8.56
CA TYR A 279 -17.78 -10.35 7.57
C TYR A 279 -18.21 -8.93 7.19
N ASN A 280 -18.34 -8.65 5.90
CA ASN A 280 -18.83 -7.39 5.39
C ASN A 280 -19.79 -7.63 4.22
N SER A 281 -20.91 -6.92 4.21
CA SER A 281 -21.90 -6.96 3.12
C SER A 281 -22.48 -5.58 2.91
N PHE A 282 -22.68 -5.19 1.66
CA PHE A 282 -23.36 -3.96 1.29
C PHE A 282 -23.96 -4.06 -0.12
N GLN A 283 -24.95 -3.21 -0.37
CA GLN A 283 -25.59 -3.08 -1.66
C GLN A 283 -25.63 -1.60 -2.03
N ASN A 284 -25.19 -1.26 -3.23
CA ASN A 284 -25.22 0.11 -3.73
C ASN A 284 -25.98 0.16 -5.07
N PRO A 285 -27.06 0.93 -5.18
CA PRO A 285 -27.59 1.34 -6.45
C PRO A 285 -26.56 2.20 -7.20
N VAL A 286 -26.48 2.03 -8.50
CA VAL A 286 -25.65 2.82 -9.40
C VAL A 286 -26.53 3.36 -10.53
N THR A 287 -26.35 4.62 -10.85
CA THR A 287 -26.97 5.21 -12.03
C THR A 287 -25.86 5.78 -12.91
N ALA A 288 -25.91 5.49 -14.21
CA ALA A 288 -24.96 6.04 -15.15
C ALA A 288 -25.65 6.51 -16.42
N PHE A 289 -25.03 7.47 -17.12
CA PHE A 289 -25.42 7.83 -18.46
C PHE A 289 -24.20 8.04 -19.36
N THR A 290 -24.41 7.80 -20.64
CA THR A 290 -23.49 8.11 -21.73
C THR A 290 -24.24 8.83 -22.81
N ASN A 291 -23.84 10.07 -23.13
CA ASN A 291 -24.34 10.82 -24.27
C ASN A 291 -23.18 11.04 -25.23
N ARG A 292 -23.33 10.56 -26.47
CA ARG A 292 -22.26 10.61 -27.47
C ARG A 292 -22.79 11.17 -28.81
N THR A 293 -22.02 12.09 -29.38
CA THR A 293 -22.16 12.54 -30.78
C THR A 293 -21.05 11.88 -31.58
N ASN A 294 -21.42 11.07 -32.57
CA ASN A 294 -20.46 10.45 -33.49
C ASN A 294 -20.11 11.45 -34.60
N LEU A 295 -18.81 11.56 -34.90
CA LEU A 295 -18.31 12.49 -35.91
C LEU A 295 -17.58 11.72 -37.03
N PHE A 296 -17.72 12.20 -38.25
CA PHE A 296 -16.91 11.74 -39.36
C PHE A 296 -16.36 12.98 -40.11
N ASN A 297 -15.03 13.10 -40.16
CA ASN A 297 -14.34 14.30 -40.65
C ASN A 297 -14.83 15.59 -39.97
N GLY A 298 -15.10 15.49 -38.64
CA GLY A 298 -15.60 16.64 -37.86
C GLY A 298 -17.08 16.97 -38.02
N ALA A 299 -17.79 16.31 -38.93
CA ALA A 299 -19.24 16.50 -39.14
C ALA A 299 -20.04 15.49 -38.31
N ASN A 300 -21.14 15.94 -37.71
CA ASN A 300 -22.04 15.06 -36.95
C ASN A 300 -22.72 14.06 -37.91
N VAL A 301 -22.55 12.75 -37.60
CA VAL A 301 -23.16 11.63 -38.33
C VAL A 301 -24.22 10.88 -37.53
N GLY A 302 -24.38 11.20 -36.26
CA GLY A 302 -25.42 10.63 -35.40
C GLY A 302 -25.09 10.71 -33.91
N TYR A 303 -26.06 10.27 -33.10
CA TYR A 303 -25.97 10.28 -31.65
C TYR A 303 -26.12 8.86 -31.09
N TYR A 304 -25.56 8.64 -29.93
CA TYR A 304 -25.77 7.46 -29.12
C TYR A 304 -25.96 7.87 -27.67
N ASN A 305 -27.06 7.45 -27.05
CA ASN A 305 -27.38 7.73 -25.67
C ASN A 305 -27.67 6.41 -24.96
N ALA A 306 -27.10 6.24 -23.75
CA ALA A 306 -27.36 5.10 -22.89
C ALA A 306 -27.60 5.58 -21.45
N ASN A 307 -28.55 4.94 -20.76
CA ASN A 307 -28.83 5.13 -19.36
C ASN A 307 -28.82 3.79 -18.67
N ASP A 308 -28.03 3.67 -17.60
CA ASP A 308 -27.83 2.45 -16.84
C ASP A 308 -28.42 2.60 -15.44
N ILE A 309 -29.14 1.57 -15.00
CA ILE A 309 -29.58 1.40 -13.61
C ILE A 309 -29.03 0.06 -13.14
N GLU A 310 -28.00 0.12 -12.30
CA GLU A 310 -27.28 -1.03 -11.82
C GLU A 310 -27.49 -1.20 -10.33
N VAL A 311 -27.54 -2.45 -9.87
CA VAL A 311 -27.45 -2.82 -8.46
C VAL A 311 -26.17 -3.62 -8.25
N PHE A 312 -25.23 -3.02 -7.51
CA PHE A 312 -24.00 -3.67 -7.10
C PHE A 312 -24.13 -4.19 -5.67
N ARG A 313 -23.97 -5.49 -5.46
CA ARG A 313 -23.93 -6.13 -4.15
C ARG A 313 -22.58 -6.77 -3.94
N ASN A 314 -21.97 -6.52 -2.76
CA ASN A 314 -20.74 -7.16 -2.32
C ASN A 314 -20.98 -7.90 -1.00
N THR A 315 -20.51 -9.13 -0.92
CA THR A 315 -20.45 -9.91 0.31
C THR A 315 -19.06 -10.50 0.45
N MET A 316 -18.41 -10.30 1.60
CA MET A 316 -17.02 -10.68 1.80
C MET A 316 -16.77 -11.22 3.19
N GLN A 317 -15.97 -12.29 3.26
CA GLN A 317 -15.46 -12.91 4.47
C GLN A 317 -13.95 -12.88 4.44
N VAL A 318 -13.35 -12.40 5.53
CA VAL A 318 -11.89 -12.32 5.67
C VAL A 318 -11.48 -13.07 6.93
N GLY A 319 -10.66 -14.09 6.78
CA GLY A 319 -10.02 -14.84 7.86
C GLY A 319 -8.53 -14.56 7.90
N THR A 320 -7.97 -14.24 9.07
CA THR A 320 -6.53 -14.08 9.25
C THR A 320 -6.07 -14.91 10.44
N LEU A 321 -5.00 -15.66 10.26
CA LEU A 321 -4.32 -16.44 11.29
C LEU A 321 -2.84 -16.06 11.29
N ASN A 322 -2.33 -15.59 12.44
CA ASN A 322 -0.91 -15.34 12.62
C ASN A 322 -0.40 -16.19 13.80
N PHE A 323 0.75 -16.80 13.61
CA PHE A 323 1.46 -17.59 14.59
C PHE A 323 2.90 -17.14 14.66
N ASP A 324 3.35 -16.70 15.83
CA ASP A 324 4.73 -16.32 16.10
C ASP A 324 5.38 -17.34 17.02
N TYR A 325 6.55 -17.82 16.61
CA TYR A 325 7.43 -18.63 17.44
C TYR A 325 8.71 -17.86 17.77
N TYR A 326 8.81 -17.38 19.00
CA TYR A 326 10.00 -16.72 19.53
C TYR A 326 11.00 -17.76 19.99
N MET A 327 11.85 -18.25 19.06
CA MET A 327 12.88 -19.29 19.36
C MET A 327 13.78 -18.85 20.51
N ASN A 328 14.15 -17.56 20.49
CA ASN A 328 14.89 -16.88 21.55
C ASN A 328 14.65 -15.36 21.43
N ASN A 329 15.40 -14.54 22.17
CA ASN A 329 15.26 -13.07 22.13
C ASN A 329 15.62 -12.45 20.79
N ARG A 330 16.35 -13.16 19.92
CA ARG A 330 16.90 -12.65 18.67
C ARG A 330 16.35 -13.31 17.42
N ASN A 331 15.74 -14.46 17.56
CA ASN A 331 15.24 -15.23 16.43
C ASN A 331 13.72 -15.42 16.58
N THR A 332 12.98 -14.98 15.59
CA THR A 332 11.52 -15.15 15.50
C THR A 332 11.18 -15.77 14.17
N LEU A 333 10.33 -16.79 14.20
CA LEU A 333 9.72 -17.39 13.02
C LEU A 333 8.21 -17.10 13.10
N SER A 334 7.66 -16.47 12.05
CA SER A 334 6.24 -16.16 11.98
C SER A 334 5.61 -16.86 10.78
N LEU A 335 4.47 -17.51 11.01
CA LEU A 335 3.62 -18.08 9.97
C LEU A 335 2.32 -17.27 9.94
N SER A 336 1.95 -16.76 8.77
CA SER A 336 0.71 -16.01 8.57
C SER A 336 -0.11 -16.66 7.47
N GLY A 337 -1.41 -16.79 7.70
CA GLY A 337 -2.41 -17.20 6.71
C GLY A 337 -3.49 -16.14 6.59
N ASN A 338 -3.90 -15.84 5.36
CA ASN A 338 -5.05 -14.99 5.09
C ASN A 338 -5.95 -15.69 4.08
N MET A 339 -7.27 -15.61 4.32
CA MET A 339 -8.31 -16.10 3.44
C MET A 339 -9.30 -14.98 3.19
N VAL A 340 -9.63 -14.72 1.93
CA VAL A 340 -10.69 -13.81 1.53
C VAL A 340 -11.60 -14.55 0.57
N ILE A 341 -12.88 -14.67 0.92
CA ILE A 341 -13.91 -15.34 0.10
C ILE A 341 -15.08 -14.37 -0.03
N GLY A 342 -15.61 -14.23 -1.22
CA GLY A 342 -16.79 -13.38 -1.40
C GLY A 342 -17.40 -13.43 -2.78
N ASP A 343 -18.49 -12.69 -2.88
CA ASP A 343 -19.30 -12.56 -4.10
C ASP A 343 -19.51 -11.10 -4.44
N PHE A 344 -19.28 -10.77 -5.72
CA PHE A 344 -19.73 -9.53 -6.34
C PHE A 344 -20.88 -9.85 -7.29
N ILE A 345 -22.05 -9.27 -7.06
CA ILE A 345 -23.21 -9.43 -7.90
C ILE A 345 -23.55 -8.08 -8.52
N ILE A 346 -23.58 -8.05 -9.84
CA ILE A 346 -23.97 -6.90 -10.62
C ILE A 346 -25.23 -7.26 -11.41
N ARG A 347 -26.27 -6.47 -11.25
CA ARG A 347 -27.47 -6.52 -12.08
C ARG A 347 -27.65 -5.16 -12.70
N ASP A 348 -27.54 -5.10 -14.00
CA ASP A 348 -27.61 -3.87 -14.76
C ASP A 348 -28.73 -3.93 -15.79
N ASN A 349 -29.44 -2.83 -15.93
CA ASN A 349 -30.44 -2.60 -16.94
C ASN A 349 -30.09 -1.30 -17.68
N GLN A 350 -29.57 -1.46 -18.88
CA GLN A 350 -29.21 -0.38 -19.78
C GLN A 350 -30.34 -0.15 -20.78
N LEU A 351 -30.73 1.11 -20.92
CA LEU A 351 -31.59 1.57 -22.01
C LEU A 351 -30.75 2.40 -22.96
N PHE A 352 -30.76 2.10 -24.24
CA PHE A 352 -29.98 2.81 -25.25
C PHE A 352 -30.81 3.23 -26.47
N ASN A 353 -30.34 4.27 -27.14
CA ASN A 353 -30.85 4.67 -28.47
C ASN A 353 -29.71 5.24 -29.31
N SER A 354 -29.83 5.04 -30.62
CA SER A 354 -28.99 5.69 -31.62
C SER A 354 -29.88 6.49 -32.58
N SER A 355 -29.43 7.68 -32.93
CA SER A 355 -30.12 8.51 -33.93
C SER A 355 -29.16 9.03 -35.00
N ASN A 356 -29.68 9.41 -36.15
CA ASN A 356 -28.89 10.03 -37.20
C ASN A 356 -28.57 11.51 -36.87
N SER A 357 -27.88 12.20 -37.79
CA SER A 357 -27.49 13.60 -37.60
C SER A 357 -28.68 14.59 -37.48
N SER A 358 -29.88 14.19 -37.90
CA SER A 358 -31.12 14.95 -37.75
C SER A 358 -31.92 14.54 -36.50
N ASP A 359 -31.30 13.77 -35.58
CA ASP A 359 -31.91 13.24 -34.37
C ASP A 359 -33.13 12.30 -34.60
N VAL A 360 -33.18 11.66 -35.74
CA VAL A 360 -34.19 10.64 -36.01
C VAL A 360 -33.66 9.31 -35.51
N ILE A 361 -34.40 8.68 -34.61
CA ILE A 361 -34.02 7.39 -34.00
C ILE A 361 -33.89 6.32 -35.10
N GLN A 362 -32.73 5.69 -35.14
CA GLN A 362 -32.39 4.57 -36.03
C GLN A 362 -32.58 3.25 -35.35
N ASP A 363 -32.07 3.15 -34.13
CA ASP A 363 -32.28 2.02 -33.24
C ASP A 363 -32.45 2.44 -31.78
N ASN A 364 -33.16 1.66 -31.00
CA ASN A 364 -33.27 1.78 -29.56
C ASN A 364 -33.42 0.40 -28.94
N GLY A 365 -33.16 0.28 -27.70
CA GLY A 365 -33.25 -1.03 -27.06
C GLY A 365 -32.99 -1.05 -25.58
N SER A 366 -32.93 -2.26 -25.06
CA SER A 366 -32.55 -2.55 -23.71
C SER A 366 -31.54 -3.69 -23.64
N ARG A 367 -30.60 -3.58 -22.75
CA ARG A 367 -29.66 -4.66 -22.41
C ARG A 367 -29.73 -4.94 -20.91
N VAL A 368 -30.15 -6.15 -20.58
CA VAL A 368 -30.13 -6.64 -19.19
C VAL A 368 -28.92 -7.53 -19.00
N SER A 369 -28.08 -7.20 -18.01
CA SER A 369 -26.94 -8.02 -17.65
C SER A 369 -27.04 -8.49 -16.19
N ASN A 370 -26.74 -9.78 -15.98
CA ASN A 370 -26.59 -10.37 -14.65
C ASN A 370 -25.22 -11.01 -14.58
N SER A 371 -24.40 -10.49 -13.68
CA SER A 371 -23.04 -11.00 -13.45
C SER A 371 -22.86 -11.34 -11.98
N MET A 372 -22.25 -12.49 -11.73
CA MET A 372 -21.85 -12.90 -10.38
C MET A 372 -20.37 -13.29 -10.43
N THR A 373 -19.54 -12.63 -9.68
CA THR A 373 -18.15 -13.02 -9.53
C THR A 373 -17.94 -13.60 -8.15
N HIS A 374 -17.68 -14.90 -8.10
CA HIS A 374 -17.18 -15.56 -6.90
C HIS A 374 -15.67 -15.51 -6.89
N PHE A 375 -15.08 -15.04 -5.80
CA PHE A 375 -13.64 -14.97 -5.65
C PHE A 375 -13.17 -15.61 -4.36
N GLU A 376 -12.04 -16.29 -4.46
CA GLU A 376 -11.30 -16.87 -3.34
C GLU A 376 -9.85 -16.40 -3.43
N ASN A 377 -9.33 -15.88 -2.34
CA ASN A 377 -7.92 -15.52 -2.23
C ASN A 377 -7.33 -16.16 -0.97
N TYR A 378 -6.26 -16.91 -1.14
CA TYR A 378 -5.53 -17.55 -0.06
C TYR A 378 -4.07 -17.09 -0.08
N THR A 379 -3.59 -16.64 1.06
CA THR A 379 -2.19 -16.23 1.24
C THR A 379 -1.57 -17.03 2.37
N ALA A 380 -0.38 -17.56 2.14
CA ALA A 380 0.47 -18.16 3.16
C ALA A 380 1.83 -17.49 3.13
N LYS A 381 2.32 -17.06 4.31
CA LYS A 381 3.60 -16.37 4.46
C LYS A 381 4.41 -16.96 5.59
N LEU A 382 5.66 -17.26 5.30
CA LEU A 382 6.67 -17.61 6.30
C LEU A 382 7.68 -16.46 6.39
N HIS A 383 7.86 -15.93 7.60
CA HIS A 383 8.78 -14.84 7.88
C HIS A 383 9.78 -15.25 8.96
N TYR A 384 11.06 -15.11 8.67
CA TYR A 384 12.13 -15.30 9.64
C TYR A 384 12.82 -13.95 9.90
N ARG A 385 13.00 -13.63 11.18
CA ARG A 385 13.70 -12.43 11.64
C ARG A 385 14.80 -12.80 12.62
N LYS A 386 16.02 -12.35 12.34
CA LYS A 386 17.18 -12.43 13.22
C LYS A 386 17.69 -11.02 13.53
N THR A 387 17.64 -10.63 14.79
CA THR A 387 18.31 -9.44 15.30
C THR A 387 19.69 -9.82 15.85
N PHE A 388 20.65 -8.93 15.72
CA PHE A 388 22.01 -9.12 16.22
C PHE A 388 22.22 -8.29 17.49
N PRO A 389 23.28 -8.56 18.26
CA PRO A 389 23.62 -7.76 19.45
C PRO A 389 23.81 -6.27 19.15
N GLN A 390 24.42 -5.95 18.01
CA GLN A 390 24.59 -4.58 17.53
C GLN A 390 23.21 -3.98 17.22
N LYS A 391 22.92 -2.82 17.83
CA LYS A 391 21.64 -2.11 17.68
C LYS A 391 21.34 -1.81 16.21
N GLY A 392 20.15 -2.22 15.74
CA GLY A 392 19.71 -2.00 14.37
C GLY A 392 20.29 -2.95 13.34
N LYS A 393 21.16 -3.92 13.70
CA LYS A 393 21.63 -4.97 12.81
C LYS A 393 20.62 -6.10 12.74
N GLU A 394 20.16 -6.42 11.53
CA GLU A 394 19.05 -7.34 11.34
C GLU A 394 19.17 -8.10 10.02
N LEU A 395 18.71 -9.33 10.00
CA LEU A 395 18.47 -10.15 8.82
C LEU A 395 16.99 -10.57 8.82
N THR A 396 16.31 -10.34 7.70
CA THR A 396 14.95 -10.87 7.49
C THR A 396 14.90 -11.70 6.22
N ALA A 397 14.07 -12.73 6.22
CA ALA A 397 13.79 -13.55 5.05
C ALA A 397 12.30 -13.89 5.01
N ASP A 398 11.69 -13.76 3.83
CA ASP A 398 10.27 -13.98 3.58
C ASP A 398 10.08 -14.95 2.42
N ILE A 399 9.15 -15.88 2.61
CA ILE A 399 8.57 -16.68 1.53
C ILE A 399 7.07 -16.42 1.59
N ASN A 400 6.49 -15.98 0.47
CA ASN A 400 5.06 -15.72 0.37
C ASN A 400 4.48 -16.45 -0.83
N TYR A 401 3.38 -17.16 -0.61
CA TYR A 401 2.53 -17.75 -1.64
C TYR A 401 1.15 -17.12 -1.55
N ASN A 402 0.63 -16.66 -2.68
CA ASN A 402 -0.74 -16.21 -2.80
C ASN A 402 -1.39 -16.86 -4.00
N THR A 403 -2.64 -17.27 -3.88
CA THR A 403 -3.47 -17.71 -5.00
C THR A 403 -4.81 -17.02 -4.96
N THR A 404 -5.28 -16.58 -6.11
CA THR A 404 -6.61 -16.00 -6.32
C THR A 404 -7.32 -16.78 -7.39
N ASN A 405 -8.51 -17.26 -7.08
CA ASN A 405 -9.41 -17.93 -7.99
C ASN A 405 -10.67 -17.07 -8.17
N LEU A 406 -11.02 -16.76 -9.41
CA LEU A 406 -12.22 -16.00 -9.75
C LEU A 406 -13.05 -16.78 -10.74
N ASN A 407 -14.34 -16.94 -10.44
CA ASN A 407 -15.35 -17.47 -11.34
C ASN A 407 -16.39 -16.39 -11.60
N SER A 408 -16.59 -16.03 -12.85
CA SER A 408 -17.42 -14.88 -13.25
C SER A 408 -18.41 -15.26 -14.34
N PRO A 409 -19.46 -16.05 -14.02
CA PRO A 409 -20.58 -16.24 -14.95
C PRO A 409 -21.33 -14.92 -15.17
N SER A 410 -21.69 -14.65 -16.41
CA SER A 410 -22.49 -13.49 -16.77
C SER A 410 -23.46 -13.82 -17.90
N THR A 411 -24.67 -13.31 -17.82
CA THR A 411 -25.70 -13.45 -18.84
C THR A 411 -26.14 -12.10 -19.34
N TYR A 412 -26.34 -11.98 -20.64
CA TYR A 412 -26.79 -10.77 -21.30
C TYR A 412 -28.00 -11.08 -22.14
N THR A 413 -29.01 -10.19 -22.06
CA THR A 413 -30.19 -10.21 -22.92
C THR A 413 -30.34 -8.85 -23.56
N THR A 414 -30.17 -8.76 -24.88
CA THR A 414 -30.26 -7.51 -25.62
C THR A 414 -31.46 -7.53 -26.58
N ASN A 415 -32.36 -6.56 -26.40
CA ASN A 415 -33.45 -6.30 -27.35
C ASN A 415 -33.11 -5.04 -28.14
N THR A 416 -33.13 -5.11 -29.46
CA THR A 416 -32.91 -3.95 -30.35
C THR A 416 -34.13 -3.75 -31.23
N TYR A 417 -34.61 -2.53 -31.31
CA TYR A 417 -35.76 -2.11 -32.12
C TYR A 417 -35.28 -1.10 -33.15
N ILE A 418 -35.57 -1.34 -34.41
CA ILE A 418 -35.16 -0.46 -35.52
C ILE A 418 -36.31 0.50 -35.87
N ASN A 419 -36.02 1.79 -36.11
CA ASN A 419 -36.96 2.83 -36.52
C ASN A 419 -38.18 2.92 -35.62
N ASN A 420 -38.01 2.83 -34.29
CA ASN A 420 -39.10 2.81 -33.31
C ASN A 420 -40.13 1.68 -33.51
N SER A 421 -39.76 0.57 -34.15
CA SER A 421 -40.57 -0.65 -34.19
C SER A 421 -40.95 -1.12 -32.79
N THR A 422 -42.06 -1.75 -32.64
CA THR A 422 -42.47 -2.47 -31.42
C THR A 422 -42.00 -3.95 -31.44
N ILE A 423 -41.46 -4.41 -32.54
CA ILE A 423 -40.91 -5.76 -32.72
C ILE A 423 -39.38 -5.68 -32.69
N PRO A 424 -38.70 -6.43 -31.84
CA PRO A 424 -37.24 -6.45 -31.81
C PRO A 424 -36.67 -7.00 -33.11
N LEU A 425 -35.47 -6.55 -33.49
CA LEU A 425 -34.75 -7.10 -34.63
C LEU A 425 -33.36 -7.63 -34.16
N PRO A 426 -33.05 -8.91 -34.38
CA PRO A 426 -33.94 -9.98 -34.93
C PRO A 426 -35.22 -10.21 -34.09
N ASP A 427 -36.22 -10.87 -34.60
CA ASP A 427 -37.52 -11.13 -33.93
C ASP A 427 -37.40 -11.73 -32.51
N ASN A 428 -36.22 -12.13 -32.14
CA ASN A 428 -35.85 -12.66 -30.83
C ASN A 428 -34.68 -11.87 -30.22
N PRO A 429 -34.58 -11.74 -28.89
CA PRO A 429 -33.43 -11.07 -28.21
C PRO A 429 -32.12 -11.76 -28.47
N GLU A 430 -31.05 -11.00 -28.57
CA GLU A 430 -29.70 -11.59 -28.51
C GLU A 430 -29.43 -12.08 -27.08
N LEU A 431 -29.18 -13.38 -26.95
CA LEU A 431 -28.83 -14.00 -25.69
C LEU A 431 -27.35 -14.39 -25.70
N GLN A 432 -26.57 -13.89 -24.73
CA GLN A 432 -25.15 -14.14 -24.58
C GLN A 432 -24.84 -14.69 -23.20
N ASN A 433 -24.09 -15.77 -23.14
CA ASN A 433 -23.53 -16.33 -21.91
C ASN A 433 -22.01 -16.20 -21.91
N ASN A 434 -21.45 -15.63 -20.86
CA ASN A 434 -20.01 -15.58 -20.64
C ASN A 434 -19.66 -16.37 -19.39
N MET A 435 -18.58 -17.16 -19.47
CA MET A 435 -17.98 -17.85 -18.33
C MET A 435 -16.51 -17.42 -18.22
N GLY A 436 -16.24 -16.54 -17.25
CA GLY A 436 -14.88 -16.15 -16.90
C GLY A 436 -14.32 -17.04 -15.79
N HIS A 437 -13.11 -17.55 -15.96
CA HIS A 437 -12.36 -18.27 -14.92
C HIS A 437 -10.91 -17.82 -14.92
N ASN A 438 -10.44 -17.29 -13.79
CA ASN A 438 -9.09 -16.74 -13.64
C ASN A 438 -8.40 -17.33 -12.41
N ILE A 439 -7.22 -17.91 -12.61
CA ILE A 439 -6.34 -18.37 -11.55
C ILE A 439 -5.06 -17.54 -11.60
N ASN A 440 -4.80 -16.78 -10.55
CA ASN A 440 -3.59 -15.98 -10.40
C ASN A 440 -2.80 -16.49 -9.20
N GLN A 441 -1.53 -16.81 -9.41
CA GLN A 441 -0.62 -17.24 -8.35
C GLN A 441 0.54 -16.26 -8.23
N VAL A 442 1.04 -16.07 -7.02
CA VAL A 442 2.20 -15.21 -6.76
C VAL A 442 3.13 -15.92 -5.79
N TYR A 443 4.35 -16.15 -6.21
CA TYR A 443 5.42 -16.69 -5.40
C TYR A 443 6.45 -15.59 -5.18
N THR A 444 6.68 -15.18 -3.94
CA THR A 444 7.68 -14.16 -3.61
C THR A 444 8.70 -14.74 -2.64
N PHE A 445 9.96 -14.56 -2.96
CA PHE A 445 11.08 -14.72 -2.05
C PHE A 445 11.76 -13.36 -1.86
N GLN A 446 12.05 -12.99 -0.62
CA GLN A 446 12.80 -11.78 -0.31
C GLN A 446 13.72 -12.02 0.88
N ALA A 447 14.94 -11.47 0.83
CA ALA A 447 15.85 -11.44 1.97
C ALA A 447 16.51 -10.06 2.05
N ASP A 448 16.50 -9.47 3.25
CA ASP A 448 17.03 -8.14 3.53
C ASP A 448 18.04 -8.23 4.68
N TYR A 449 19.17 -7.54 4.54
CA TYR A 449 20.18 -7.41 5.56
C TYR A 449 20.49 -5.95 5.85
N VAL A 450 20.42 -5.59 7.11
CA VAL A 450 20.73 -4.23 7.62
C VAL A 450 21.97 -4.32 8.50
N ASN A 451 22.99 -3.53 8.18
CA ASN A 451 24.25 -3.45 8.90
C ASN A 451 24.59 -2.00 9.28
N PRO A 452 24.30 -1.55 10.49
CA PRO A 452 24.84 -0.31 11.02
C PRO A 452 26.38 -0.45 11.13
N ILE A 453 27.14 0.34 10.37
CA ILE A 453 28.61 0.38 10.45
C ILE A 453 29.05 1.16 11.68
N ASN A 454 28.33 2.24 11.98
CA ASN A 454 28.46 3.06 13.19
C ASN A 454 27.13 3.83 13.41
N ASP A 455 27.05 4.69 14.44
CA ASP A 455 25.85 5.47 14.79
C ASP A 455 25.36 6.43 13.67
N SER A 456 26.22 6.73 12.71
CA SER A 456 25.94 7.67 11.63
C SER A 456 25.88 7.02 10.25
N THR A 457 26.30 5.76 10.12
CA THR A 457 26.45 5.09 8.83
C THR A 457 25.84 3.71 8.85
N LYS A 458 24.99 3.42 7.87
CA LYS A 458 24.25 2.16 7.72
C LYS A 458 24.32 1.68 6.29
N LEU A 459 24.53 0.38 6.10
CA LEU A 459 24.42 -0.33 4.82
C LEU A 459 23.21 -1.28 4.88
N GLU A 460 22.36 -1.22 3.87
CA GLU A 460 21.25 -2.15 3.68
C GLU A 460 21.40 -2.79 2.30
N CYS A 461 21.20 -4.08 2.21
CA CYS A 461 21.16 -4.78 0.93
C CYS A 461 20.11 -5.88 0.98
N GLY A 462 19.61 -6.25 -0.18
CA GLY A 462 18.61 -7.32 -0.26
C GLY A 462 18.42 -7.82 -1.66
N ILE A 463 17.78 -8.99 -1.73
CA ILE A 463 17.39 -9.68 -2.97
C ILE A 463 15.92 -10.00 -2.93
N ARG A 464 15.29 -10.02 -4.10
CA ARG A 464 13.88 -10.36 -4.24
C ARG A 464 13.65 -11.08 -5.56
N SER A 465 12.83 -12.11 -5.53
CA SER A 465 12.29 -12.78 -6.71
C SER A 465 10.78 -12.84 -6.58
N ASN A 466 10.07 -12.46 -7.64
CA ASN A 466 8.61 -12.44 -7.67
C ASN A 466 8.15 -13.10 -8.98
N TYR A 467 7.55 -14.30 -8.87
CA TYR A 467 7.04 -15.08 -10.00
C TYR A 467 5.52 -15.15 -9.94
N LYS A 468 4.86 -14.74 -11.03
CA LYS A 468 3.39 -14.61 -11.10
C LYS A 468 2.85 -15.36 -12.32
N PRO A 469 2.63 -16.68 -12.24
CA PRO A 469 1.87 -17.38 -13.26
C PRO A 469 0.37 -17.07 -13.12
N SER A 470 -0.29 -16.90 -14.25
CA SER A 470 -1.73 -16.66 -14.33
C SER A 470 -2.33 -17.44 -15.49
N ILE A 471 -3.52 -17.98 -15.26
CA ILE A 471 -4.33 -18.66 -16.27
C ILE A 471 -5.68 -17.94 -16.31
N GLN A 472 -6.12 -17.60 -17.50
CA GLN A 472 -7.38 -16.86 -17.69
C GLN A 472 -8.15 -17.47 -18.84
N TYR A 473 -9.40 -17.81 -18.57
CA TYR A 473 -10.37 -18.29 -19.55
C TYR A 473 -11.55 -17.33 -19.59
N LEU A 474 -11.98 -16.99 -20.78
CA LEU A 474 -13.25 -16.35 -21.06
C LEU A 474 -13.91 -17.14 -22.18
N ASP A 475 -14.93 -17.89 -21.86
CA ASP A 475 -15.78 -18.59 -22.82
C ASP A 475 -17.04 -17.77 -23.05
N VAL A 476 -17.31 -17.45 -24.31
CA VAL A 476 -18.47 -16.68 -24.75
C VAL A 476 -19.30 -17.54 -25.69
N SER A 477 -20.59 -17.61 -25.43
CA SER A 477 -21.56 -18.33 -26.24
C SER A 477 -22.76 -17.46 -26.56
N LEU A 478 -23.20 -17.50 -27.82
CA LEU A 478 -24.41 -16.84 -28.31
C LEU A 478 -25.49 -17.87 -28.56
N PHE A 479 -26.75 -17.54 -28.23
CA PHE A 479 -27.89 -18.43 -28.49
C PHE A 479 -28.25 -18.43 -29.98
N ASN A 480 -28.27 -19.61 -30.57
CA ASN A 480 -28.67 -19.79 -31.96
C ASN A 480 -30.10 -20.35 -31.98
N TYR A 481 -31.05 -19.51 -32.40
CA TYR A 481 -32.48 -19.88 -32.43
C TYR A 481 -32.80 -20.97 -33.45
N SER A 482 -31.99 -21.16 -34.49
CA SER A 482 -32.18 -22.22 -35.48
C SER A 482 -31.83 -23.61 -34.95
N SER A 483 -30.86 -23.69 -34.02
CA SER A 483 -30.45 -24.96 -33.38
C SER A 483 -30.98 -25.11 -31.98
N ASP A 484 -31.70 -24.10 -31.45
CA ASP A 484 -32.19 -24.03 -30.06
C ASP A 484 -31.10 -24.30 -29.02
N ALA A 485 -29.89 -23.74 -29.23
CA ALA A 485 -28.75 -24.02 -28.39
C ALA A 485 -27.76 -22.82 -28.33
N TYR A 486 -27.02 -22.72 -27.24
CA TYR A 486 -25.87 -21.82 -27.14
C TYR A 486 -24.70 -22.39 -27.94
N THR A 487 -24.16 -21.58 -28.84
CA THR A 487 -23.00 -21.90 -29.67
C THR A 487 -21.81 -21.03 -29.26
N PRO A 488 -20.61 -21.60 -29.06
CA PRO A 488 -19.42 -20.83 -28.71
C PRO A 488 -19.09 -19.79 -29.80
N ASP A 489 -18.77 -18.55 -29.36
CA ASP A 489 -18.26 -17.52 -30.23
C ASP A 489 -16.71 -17.57 -30.24
N PRO A 490 -16.06 -17.95 -31.34
CA PRO A 490 -14.60 -18.08 -31.39
C PRO A 490 -13.86 -16.73 -31.41
N TYR A 491 -14.55 -15.62 -31.72
CA TYR A 491 -13.95 -14.28 -31.76
C TYR A 491 -13.87 -13.66 -30.36
N LEU A 492 -14.90 -13.87 -29.53
CA LEU A 492 -15.01 -13.34 -28.17
C LEU A 492 -14.39 -14.29 -27.14
N THR A 493 -14.29 -15.59 -27.43
CA THR A 493 -13.67 -16.58 -26.55
C THR A 493 -12.16 -16.44 -26.53
N SER A 494 -11.56 -16.39 -25.32
CA SER A 494 -10.12 -16.23 -25.17
C SER A 494 -9.55 -16.99 -23.98
N HIS A 495 -8.50 -17.77 -24.20
CA HIS A 495 -7.79 -18.55 -23.19
C HIS A 495 -6.32 -18.14 -23.14
N TYR A 496 -5.85 -17.71 -21.97
CA TYR A 496 -4.54 -17.17 -21.74
C TYR A 496 -3.74 -17.88 -20.69
N LYS A 497 -2.45 -18.04 -20.95
CA LYS A 497 -1.45 -18.34 -19.93
C LYS A 497 -0.41 -17.24 -19.91
N ILE A 498 -0.13 -16.70 -18.73
CA ILE A 498 0.77 -15.58 -18.50
C ILE A 498 1.82 -15.97 -17.48
N GLU A 499 3.06 -15.60 -17.72
CA GLU A 499 4.18 -15.76 -16.79
C GLU A 499 4.87 -14.40 -16.64
N ASP A 500 4.92 -13.87 -15.42
CA ASP A 500 5.61 -12.63 -15.06
C ASP A 500 6.65 -12.96 -13.97
N LEU A 501 7.92 -12.71 -14.26
CA LEU A 501 9.03 -12.93 -13.34
C LEU A 501 9.86 -11.65 -13.24
N VAL A 502 10.04 -11.17 -12.01
CA VAL A 502 10.93 -10.05 -11.70
C VAL A 502 11.91 -10.47 -10.62
N ASN A 503 13.20 -10.46 -10.96
CA ASN A 503 14.30 -10.65 -10.02
C ASN A 503 14.95 -9.31 -9.73
N ALA A 504 15.30 -9.06 -8.49
CA ALA A 504 15.86 -7.79 -8.07
C ALA A 504 16.93 -7.95 -7.01
N ALA A 505 17.91 -7.05 -7.05
CA ALA A 505 18.88 -6.84 -5.99
C ALA A 505 19.01 -5.35 -5.72
N TYR A 506 19.19 -4.96 -4.46
CA TYR A 506 19.40 -3.57 -4.12
C TYR A 506 20.46 -3.38 -3.05
N ILE A 507 21.03 -2.19 -3.03
CA ILE A 507 21.93 -1.69 -2.00
C ILE A 507 21.56 -0.25 -1.66
N ASN A 508 21.49 0.06 -0.36
CA ASN A 508 21.31 1.41 0.17
C ASN A 508 22.44 1.73 1.14
N TYR A 509 23.10 2.84 0.92
CA TYR A 509 24.10 3.39 1.81
C TYR A 509 23.58 4.68 2.43
N THR A 510 23.48 4.72 3.75
CA THR A 510 23.02 5.90 4.49
C THR A 510 24.17 6.38 5.38
N THR A 511 24.46 7.67 5.34
CA THR A 511 25.47 8.27 6.22
C THR A 511 25.08 9.69 6.63
N ARG A 512 25.54 10.11 7.81
CA ARG A 512 25.38 11.48 8.30
C ARG A 512 26.72 12.18 8.35
N ILE A 513 26.83 13.29 7.64
CA ILE A 513 27.98 14.16 7.65
C ILE A 513 27.56 15.49 8.29
N LYS A 514 28.04 15.76 9.51
CA LYS A 514 27.62 16.93 10.33
C LYS A 514 26.09 16.89 10.57
N LYS A 515 25.34 17.87 10.00
CA LYS A 515 23.88 18.02 10.13
C LYS A 515 23.11 17.56 8.88
N VAL A 516 23.79 16.91 7.93
CA VAL A 516 23.19 16.45 6.67
C VAL A 516 23.23 14.92 6.62
N ASN A 517 22.08 14.32 6.41
CA ASN A 517 21.93 12.88 6.15
C ASN A 517 21.89 12.66 4.64
N PHE A 518 22.64 11.67 4.17
CA PHE A 518 22.65 11.21 2.78
C PHE A 518 22.18 9.76 2.75
N ALA A 519 21.24 9.43 1.86
CA ALA A 519 20.90 8.05 1.56
C ALA A 519 20.99 7.85 0.04
N LEU A 520 21.88 6.94 -0.37
CA LEU A 520 22.16 6.60 -1.76
C LEU A 520 21.72 5.15 -1.99
N GLY A 521 20.78 4.95 -2.88
CA GLY A 521 20.25 3.64 -3.21
C GLY A 521 20.44 3.30 -4.68
N LEU A 522 20.74 2.05 -4.96
CA LEU A 522 20.74 1.50 -6.31
C LEU A 522 20.01 0.16 -6.30
N ARG A 523 19.07 0.00 -7.21
CA ARG A 523 18.33 -1.23 -7.44
C ARG A 523 18.54 -1.69 -8.87
N PHE A 524 18.80 -2.97 -9.05
CA PHE A 524 18.79 -3.66 -10.32
C PHE A 524 17.55 -4.55 -10.40
N GLU A 525 16.84 -4.55 -11.52
CA GLU A 525 15.74 -5.48 -11.79
C GLU A 525 15.94 -6.15 -13.15
N ASP A 526 15.84 -7.48 -13.15
CA ASP A 526 15.74 -8.32 -14.35
C ASP A 526 14.30 -8.82 -14.46
N SER A 527 13.63 -8.54 -15.58
CA SER A 527 12.22 -8.85 -15.77
C SER A 527 11.97 -9.65 -17.03
N TYR A 528 11.14 -10.67 -16.90
CA TYR A 528 10.70 -11.54 -17.97
C TYR A 528 9.18 -11.61 -17.95
N TYR A 529 8.57 -11.42 -19.11
CA TYR A 529 7.13 -11.49 -19.26
C TYR A 529 6.78 -12.27 -20.51
N LYS A 530 5.80 -13.18 -20.39
CA LYS A 530 5.33 -14.03 -21.48
C LYS A 530 3.83 -14.22 -21.38
N GLY A 531 3.13 -13.96 -22.49
CA GLY A 531 1.71 -14.29 -22.66
C GLY A 531 1.55 -15.26 -23.84
N ILE A 532 0.72 -16.27 -23.66
CA ILE A 532 0.41 -17.27 -24.70
C ILE A 532 -1.10 -17.39 -24.77
N LEU A 533 -1.65 -17.30 -25.99
CA LEU A 533 -3.00 -17.67 -26.32
C LEU A 533 -3.06 -19.19 -26.57
N THR A 534 -3.94 -19.90 -25.84
CA THR A 534 -3.93 -21.36 -25.83
C THR A 534 -5.08 -21.99 -26.59
N ASN A 535 -6.11 -21.22 -26.99
CA ASN A 535 -7.33 -21.73 -27.62
C ASN A 535 -7.38 -21.54 -29.15
N LYS A 536 -6.33 -20.95 -29.77
CA LYS A 536 -6.27 -20.83 -31.23
C LYS A 536 -5.11 -21.64 -31.75
N ASN A 537 -5.39 -22.59 -32.67
CA ASN A 537 -4.37 -23.35 -33.39
C ASN A 537 -3.46 -22.36 -34.14
N ASP A 538 -2.14 -22.47 -33.97
CA ASP A 538 -1.08 -21.63 -34.55
C ASP A 538 -0.97 -20.16 -34.04
N SER A 539 -1.75 -19.70 -33.09
CA SER A 539 -1.61 -18.36 -32.57
C SER A 539 -1.02 -18.34 -31.15
N SER A 540 0.25 -18.74 -30.98
CA SER A 540 0.98 -18.37 -29.77
C SER A 540 1.35 -16.89 -29.84
N PHE A 541 0.87 -16.13 -28.86
CA PHE A 541 1.22 -14.73 -28.70
C PHE A 541 2.31 -14.61 -27.66
N LEU A 542 3.47 -14.14 -28.07
CA LEU A 542 4.65 -13.99 -27.21
C LEU A 542 5.13 -12.55 -27.23
N TYR A 543 5.29 -11.94 -26.08
CA TYR A 543 5.93 -10.64 -25.91
C TYR A 543 6.79 -10.61 -24.64
N SER A 544 7.74 -9.69 -24.60
CA SER A 544 8.64 -9.50 -23.45
C SER A 544 8.88 -8.01 -23.20
N TYR A 545 9.18 -7.68 -21.96
CA TYR A 545 9.62 -6.34 -21.61
C TYR A 545 11.02 -6.07 -22.14
N PRO A 546 11.33 -4.80 -22.51
CA PRO A 546 12.66 -4.41 -22.99
C PRO A 546 13.67 -4.21 -21.86
N THR A 547 13.44 -4.78 -20.67
CA THR A 547 14.32 -4.70 -19.50
C THR A 547 15.04 -6.03 -19.30
N GLY A 548 16.21 -5.98 -18.66
CA GLY A 548 17.05 -7.14 -18.37
C GLY A 548 18.53 -6.80 -18.45
N ILE A 549 19.38 -7.80 -18.27
CA ILE A 549 20.85 -7.62 -18.30
C ILE A 549 21.34 -7.06 -19.66
N GLN A 550 20.68 -7.41 -20.74
CA GLN A 550 21.04 -6.92 -22.08
C GLN A 550 20.75 -5.42 -22.26
N ASN A 551 19.86 -4.86 -21.43
CA ASN A 551 19.54 -3.44 -21.42
C ASN A 551 19.78 -2.87 -20.01
N LEU A 552 21.03 -2.85 -19.60
CA LEU A 552 21.47 -2.52 -18.23
C LEU A 552 20.95 -1.16 -17.75
N LEU A 553 20.95 -0.12 -18.59
CA LEU A 553 20.48 1.21 -18.21
C LEU A 553 19.00 1.23 -17.86
N ASN A 554 18.19 0.42 -18.52
CA ASN A 554 16.77 0.29 -18.24
C ASN A 554 16.49 -0.62 -17.02
N SER A 555 17.48 -1.38 -16.57
CA SER A 555 17.40 -2.25 -15.41
C SER A 555 17.91 -1.60 -14.10
N LEU A 556 18.47 -0.40 -14.17
CA LEU A 556 19.02 0.32 -13.01
C LEU A 556 18.08 1.43 -12.53
N PHE A 557 17.79 1.42 -11.23
CA PHE A 557 16.86 2.33 -10.56
C PHE A 557 17.55 3.02 -9.37
N PRO A 558 18.27 4.12 -9.61
CA PRO A 558 18.93 4.89 -8.55
C PRO A 558 17.92 5.68 -7.72
N SER A 559 18.27 5.93 -6.45
CA SER A 559 17.59 6.85 -5.56
C SER A 559 18.58 7.63 -4.69
N ILE A 560 18.32 8.91 -4.50
CA ILE A 560 19.17 9.83 -3.72
C ILE A 560 18.25 10.62 -2.78
N PHE A 561 18.58 10.63 -1.49
CA PHE A 561 17.91 11.46 -0.49
C PHE A 561 18.96 12.25 0.27
N ILE A 562 18.74 13.55 0.40
CA ILE A 562 19.58 14.49 1.15
C ILE A 562 18.69 15.21 2.14
N THR A 563 18.89 14.96 3.43
CA THR A 563 18.06 15.52 4.49
C THR A 563 18.91 16.39 5.42
N ARG A 564 18.45 17.60 5.72
CA ARG A 564 19.10 18.50 6.66
C ARG A 564 18.14 19.01 7.71
N LYS A 565 18.45 18.78 8.98
CA LYS A 565 17.77 19.44 10.09
C LYS A 565 18.30 20.88 10.17
N LEU A 566 17.42 21.85 9.96
CA LEU A 566 17.73 23.27 10.11
C LEU A 566 17.67 23.68 11.59
N SER A 567 16.69 23.14 12.31
CA SER A 567 16.51 23.27 13.76
C SER A 567 15.81 21.99 14.31
N GLU A 568 15.56 21.91 15.62
CA GLU A 568 14.80 20.82 16.22
C GLU A 568 13.33 20.74 15.72
N LYS A 569 12.83 21.83 15.13
CA LYS A 569 11.46 21.95 14.64
C LYS A 569 11.37 22.07 13.11
N GLN A 570 12.51 22.09 12.42
CA GLN A 570 12.56 22.35 10.97
C GLN A 570 13.48 21.36 10.28
N GLU A 571 12.98 20.77 9.23
CA GLU A 571 13.72 19.83 8.41
C GLU A 571 13.43 20.05 6.93
N VAL A 572 14.47 19.94 6.10
CA VAL A 572 14.36 20.00 4.64
C VAL A 572 14.95 18.72 4.06
N GLN A 573 14.27 18.14 3.06
CA GLN A 573 14.78 17.00 2.30
C GLN A 573 14.63 17.25 0.81
N PHE A 574 15.69 16.98 0.08
CA PHE A 574 15.68 16.83 -1.38
C PHE A 574 15.85 15.36 -1.72
N ASN A 575 15.01 14.86 -2.64
CA ASN A 575 15.13 13.48 -3.12
C ASN A 575 14.92 13.38 -4.62
N VAL A 576 15.59 12.41 -5.24
CA VAL A 576 15.45 12.06 -6.65
C VAL A 576 15.42 10.53 -6.77
N SER A 577 14.53 10.00 -7.58
CA SER A 577 14.51 8.57 -7.92
C SER A 577 14.09 8.32 -9.36
N ARG A 578 14.51 7.16 -9.89
CA ARG A 578 14.04 6.61 -11.16
C ARG A 578 13.20 5.37 -10.90
N LYS A 579 12.10 5.24 -11.61
CA LYS A 579 11.09 4.18 -11.48
C LYS A 579 10.69 3.62 -12.85
N ILE A 580 9.98 2.48 -12.85
CA ILE A 580 9.43 1.86 -14.07
C ILE A 580 7.96 1.48 -13.84
N ASN A 581 7.11 1.72 -14.82
CA ASN A 581 5.76 1.15 -14.88
C ASN A 581 5.67 0.21 -16.08
N ARG A 582 5.42 -1.06 -15.82
CA ARG A 582 5.29 -2.09 -16.85
C ARG A 582 3.84 -2.21 -17.29
N PRO A 583 3.53 -2.34 -18.59
CA PRO A 583 2.17 -2.62 -19.02
C PRO A 583 1.64 -3.88 -18.33
N ASN A 584 0.40 -3.86 -17.90
CA ASN A 584 -0.25 -5.05 -17.36
C ASN A 584 -0.78 -5.95 -18.49
N TYR A 585 -1.16 -7.19 -18.18
CA TYR A 585 -1.60 -8.15 -19.16
C TYR A 585 -2.82 -7.69 -19.97
N ARG A 586 -3.79 -7.00 -19.33
CA ARG A 586 -4.99 -6.51 -20.05
C ARG A 586 -4.65 -5.45 -21.10
N GLN A 587 -3.66 -4.61 -20.80
CA GLN A 587 -3.17 -3.62 -21.76
C GLN A 587 -2.44 -4.24 -22.95
N LEU A 588 -1.88 -5.44 -22.76
CA LEU A 588 -1.09 -6.14 -23.80
C LEU A 588 -1.92 -7.16 -24.61
N MET A 589 -3.09 -7.58 -24.09
CA MET A 589 -3.94 -8.60 -24.73
C MET A 589 -4.56 -8.11 -26.04
N PRO A 590 -4.23 -8.67 -27.24
CA PRO A 590 -4.78 -8.24 -28.52
C PRO A 590 -6.18 -8.81 -28.81
N PHE A 591 -7.08 -8.84 -27.82
CA PHE A 591 -8.44 -9.34 -27.96
C PHE A 591 -9.47 -8.31 -27.62
N ILE A 592 -10.61 -8.46 -28.33
CA ILE A 592 -11.82 -7.70 -28.07
C ILE A 592 -12.45 -8.21 -26.79
N MET A 593 -12.52 -7.36 -25.80
CA MET A 593 -13.37 -7.53 -24.61
C MET A 593 -14.65 -6.75 -24.85
N ALA A 594 -15.73 -7.46 -25.22
CA ALA A 594 -17.04 -6.88 -25.55
C ALA A 594 -18.02 -7.18 -24.42
N SER A 595 -18.02 -6.35 -23.39
CA SER A 595 -19.10 -6.30 -22.41
C SER A 595 -20.25 -5.38 -22.90
N ASP A 596 -19.94 -4.41 -23.74
CA ASP A 596 -20.85 -3.48 -24.39
C ASP A 596 -20.62 -3.55 -25.91
N PRO A 597 -21.67 -3.83 -26.73
CA PRO A 597 -21.55 -3.96 -28.18
C PRO A 597 -21.18 -2.64 -28.90
N LYS A 598 -21.29 -1.49 -28.22
CA LYS A 598 -20.92 -0.19 -28.78
C LYS A 598 -19.61 0.35 -28.21
N ASN A 599 -18.98 -0.34 -27.24
CA ASN A 599 -17.72 0.07 -26.58
C ASN A 599 -16.82 -1.14 -26.35
N TYR A 600 -15.90 -1.40 -27.26
CA TYR A 600 -14.94 -2.50 -27.18
C TYR A 600 -13.65 -2.05 -26.48
N SER A 601 -12.98 -2.97 -25.82
CA SER A 601 -11.62 -2.79 -25.34
C SER A 601 -10.70 -3.81 -25.99
N ILE A 602 -9.52 -3.37 -26.46
CA ILE A 602 -8.49 -4.22 -27.04
C ILE A 602 -7.12 -3.82 -26.51
N GLY A 603 -6.33 -4.80 -26.11
CA GLY A 603 -4.95 -4.52 -25.67
C GLY A 603 -4.00 -4.33 -26.86
N ASN A 604 -2.84 -3.73 -26.56
CA ASN A 604 -1.78 -3.44 -27.52
C ASN A 604 -0.48 -4.15 -27.11
N PRO A 605 -0.08 -5.22 -27.83
CA PRO A 605 1.14 -5.97 -27.49
C PRO A 605 2.45 -5.21 -27.77
N SER A 606 2.39 -4.09 -28.48
CA SER A 606 3.57 -3.28 -28.81
C SER A 606 3.96 -2.30 -27.72
N LEU A 607 3.26 -2.31 -26.55
CA LEU A 607 3.53 -1.37 -25.49
C LEU A 607 4.92 -1.54 -24.89
N ALA A 608 5.63 -0.42 -24.74
CA ALA A 608 6.86 -0.29 -23.98
C ALA A 608 6.58 0.15 -22.55
N PRO A 609 7.46 -0.17 -21.58
CA PRO A 609 7.35 0.34 -20.23
C PRO A 609 7.52 1.86 -20.17
N GLU A 610 6.85 2.50 -19.19
CA GLU A 610 7.13 3.89 -18.82
C GLU A 610 8.35 3.96 -17.91
N PHE A 611 9.21 4.95 -18.12
CA PHE A 611 10.28 5.30 -17.19
C PHE A 611 9.98 6.66 -16.54
N ILE A 612 10.04 6.69 -15.22
CA ILE A 612 9.64 7.84 -14.45
C ILE A 612 10.82 8.35 -13.65
N THR A 613 11.16 9.62 -13.82
CA THR A 613 12.11 10.36 -12.97
C THR A 613 11.32 11.33 -12.11
N MET A 614 11.50 11.24 -10.79
CA MET A 614 10.81 12.08 -9.82
C MET A 614 11.83 12.81 -8.96
N ALA A 615 11.66 14.13 -8.79
CA ALA A 615 12.42 14.96 -7.87
C ALA A 615 11.45 15.66 -6.90
N GLU A 616 11.79 15.70 -5.62
CA GLU A 616 10.99 16.35 -4.58
C GLU A 616 11.86 17.20 -3.66
N LEU A 617 11.30 18.32 -3.23
CA LEU A 617 11.81 19.16 -2.15
C LEU A 617 10.75 19.23 -1.05
N ASN A 618 11.03 18.59 0.07
CA ASN A 618 10.15 18.51 1.21
C ASN A 618 10.61 19.46 2.31
N PHE A 619 9.68 20.16 2.93
CA PHE A 619 9.90 20.99 4.11
C PHE A 619 8.91 20.60 5.21
N ASN A 620 9.42 20.29 6.38
CA ASN A 620 8.62 19.97 7.57
C ASN A 620 8.89 21.00 8.67
N GLN A 621 7.83 21.62 9.20
CA GLN A 621 7.85 22.56 10.30
C GLN A 621 6.95 22.09 11.43
N ILE A 622 7.52 21.76 12.57
CA ILE A 622 6.79 21.44 13.79
C ILE A 622 6.45 22.74 14.52
N LEU A 623 5.16 22.97 14.76
CA LEU A 623 4.63 24.08 15.54
C LEU A 623 4.33 23.61 16.97
N ASN A 624 4.11 24.55 17.91
CA ASN A 624 3.73 24.20 19.28
C ASN A 624 2.38 23.44 19.37
N LYS A 625 1.47 23.69 18.43
CA LYS A 625 0.13 23.09 18.40
C LYS A 625 -0.20 22.47 17.02
N GLY A 626 0.79 22.08 16.26
CA GLY A 626 0.54 21.54 14.93
C GLY A 626 1.79 21.22 14.11
N ASN A 627 1.57 21.02 12.83
CA ASN A 627 2.63 20.73 11.87
C ASN A 627 2.27 21.29 10.49
N ILE A 628 3.28 21.74 9.75
CA ILE A 628 3.20 22.15 8.35
C ILE A 628 4.14 21.24 7.57
N PHE A 629 3.61 20.57 6.55
CA PHE A 629 4.40 19.77 5.63
C PHE A 629 4.15 20.28 4.20
N LEU A 630 5.21 20.75 3.55
CA LEU A 630 5.19 21.30 2.19
C LEU A 630 6.07 20.43 1.31
N THR A 631 5.60 20.07 0.13
CA THR A 631 6.37 19.35 -0.88
C THR A 631 6.22 20.05 -2.21
N LEU A 632 7.33 20.42 -2.83
CA LEU A 632 7.41 20.74 -4.24
C LEU A 632 7.92 19.51 -4.98
N PHE A 633 7.33 19.17 -6.11
CA PHE A 633 7.77 18.03 -6.88
C PHE A 633 7.72 18.25 -8.38
N TYR A 634 8.62 17.57 -9.07
CA TYR A 634 8.67 17.42 -10.51
C TYR A 634 8.67 15.94 -10.87
N ARG A 635 7.82 15.55 -11.83
CA ARG A 635 7.73 14.21 -12.37
C ARG A 635 7.82 14.27 -13.88
N ASN A 636 8.79 13.56 -14.44
CA ASN A 636 8.93 13.30 -15.87
C ASN A 636 8.62 11.83 -16.14
N THR A 637 7.71 11.54 -17.06
CA THR A 637 7.37 10.20 -17.51
C THR A 637 7.69 10.09 -19.00
N GLN A 638 8.56 9.18 -19.37
CA GLN A 638 8.87 8.81 -20.75
C GLN A 638 8.00 7.64 -21.17
N ASN A 639 7.50 7.63 -22.39
CA ASN A 639 6.59 6.61 -22.96
C ASN A 639 5.33 6.40 -22.10
N PRO A 640 4.60 7.47 -21.66
CA PRO A 640 3.44 7.30 -20.79
C PRO A 640 2.40 6.36 -21.41
N LEU A 641 1.94 5.38 -20.63
CA LEU A 641 0.85 4.49 -21.00
C LEU A 641 -0.46 5.27 -20.94
N THR A 642 -1.02 5.53 -22.09
CA THR A 642 -2.11 6.45 -22.29
C THR A 642 -3.31 5.74 -22.89
N ASN A 643 -4.48 5.95 -22.31
CA ASN A 643 -5.74 5.46 -22.85
C ASN A 643 -6.06 6.21 -24.13
N TYR A 644 -6.40 5.49 -25.18
CA TYR A 644 -6.77 6.01 -26.48
C TYR A 644 -8.07 5.38 -26.94
N VAL A 645 -9.06 6.21 -27.25
CA VAL A 645 -10.36 5.77 -27.74
C VAL A 645 -10.56 6.30 -29.13
N TYR A 646 -10.97 5.41 -30.05
CA TYR A 646 -11.22 5.78 -31.46
C TYR A 646 -12.44 5.03 -32.00
N ALA A 647 -13.07 5.60 -33.02
CA ALA A 647 -14.17 4.94 -33.72
C ALA A 647 -13.68 3.76 -34.56
N SER A 648 -14.42 2.66 -34.53
CA SER A 648 -14.10 1.48 -35.35
C SER A 648 -14.08 1.85 -36.83
N PRO A 649 -13.07 1.43 -37.61
CA PRO A 649 -13.05 1.68 -39.08
C PRO A 649 -14.20 1.01 -39.86
N SER A 650 -14.79 -0.05 -39.29
CA SER A 650 -15.90 -0.79 -39.93
C SER A 650 -17.27 -0.20 -39.56
N ASP A 651 -17.42 0.41 -38.40
CA ASP A 651 -18.67 1.01 -37.90
C ASP A 651 -18.33 2.15 -36.93
N SER A 652 -18.50 3.40 -37.37
CA SER A 652 -18.21 4.59 -36.57
C SER A 652 -19.08 4.73 -35.31
N SER A 653 -20.17 3.96 -35.21
CA SER A 653 -20.99 3.91 -33.98
C SER A 653 -20.36 3.08 -32.85
N ILE A 654 -19.32 2.30 -33.14
CA ILE A 654 -18.58 1.48 -32.20
C ILE A 654 -17.29 2.20 -31.82
N LEU A 655 -17.05 2.39 -30.52
CA LEU A 655 -15.77 2.88 -30.00
C LEU A 655 -14.86 1.73 -29.55
N ILE A 656 -13.59 1.86 -29.89
CA ILE A 656 -12.54 0.95 -29.47
C ILE A 656 -11.61 1.68 -28.50
N ASN A 657 -11.48 1.15 -27.30
CA ASN A 657 -10.59 1.61 -26.28
C ASN A 657 -9.31 0.76 -26.25
N THR A 658 -8.16 1.39 -26.32
CA THR A 658 -6.85 0.74 -26.27
C THR A 658 -5.87 1.57 -25.45
N THR A 659 -4.71 0.99 -25.17
CA THR A 659 -3.58 1.71 -24.54
C THR A 659 -2.48 1.93 -25.58
N ILE A 660 -1.92 3.13 -25.59
CA ILE A 660 -0.77 3.49 -26.44
C ILE A 660 0.36 4.07 -25.59
N ASN A 661 1.59 4.07 -26.11
CA ASN A 661 2.66 4.87 -25.53
C ASN A 661 2.61 6.29 -26.10
N GLY A 662 2.38 7.27 -25.22
CA GLY A 662 2.65 8.66 -25.56
C GLY A 662 4.16 8.93 -25.61
N LYS A 663 4.55 10.15 -25.96
CA LYS A 663 5.98 10.51 -26.04
C LYS A 663 6.55 10.88 -24.67
N GLN A 664 5.87 11.78 -23.96
CA GLN A 664 6.34 12.31 -22.69
C GLN A 664 5.18 12.94 -21.89
N SER A 665 5.28 12.86 -20.56
CA SER A 665 4.45 13.64 -19.65
C SER A 665 5.29 14.32 -18.59
N ASN A 666 5.03 15.59 -18.32
CA ASN A 666 5.68 16.38 -17.28
C ASN A 666 4.64 16.92 -16.31
N THR A 667 4.87 16.73 -15.03
CA THR A 667 3.99 17.26 -13.98
C THR A 667 4.84 18.04 -12.96
N PHE A 668 4.44 19.28 -12.70
CA PHE A 668 4.97 20.11 -11.62
C PHE A 668 3.87 20.26 -10.57
N GLY A 669 4.22 20.19 -9.30
CA GLY A 669 3.18 20.27 -8.28
C GLY A 669 3.67 20.63 -6.90
N MET A 670 2.67 20.98 -6.07
CA MET A 670 2.79 21.19 -4.63
C MET A 670 1.83 20.25 -3.92
N ASP A 671 2.29 19.61 -2.84
CA ASP A 671 1.48 18.80 -1.93
C ASP A 671 1.69 19.33 -0.51
N ASN A 672 0.68 19.98 0.05
CA ASN A 672 0.76 20.70 1.30
C ASN A 672 -0.19 20.10 2.32
N THR A 673 0.27 19.88 3.55
CA THR A 673 -0.56 19.44 4.66
C THR A 673 -0.33 20.36 5.86
N PHE A 674 -1.41 20.93 6.36
CA PHE A 674 -1.45 21.80 7.53
C PHE A 674 -2.29 21.13 8.60
N LYS A 675 -1.72 20.93 9.77
CA LYS A 675 -2.42 20.43 10.94
C LYS A 675 -2.28 21.40 12.07
N TYR A 676 -3.38 21.71 12.74
CA TYR A 676 -3.37 22.63 13.86
C TYR A 676 -4.43 22.28 14.92
N THR A 677 -4.04 22.32 16.19
CA THR A 677 -4.92 22.19 17.35
C THR A 677 -5.25 23.57 17.88
N PHE A 678 -6.43 24.09 17.59
CA PHE A 678 -6.87 25.44 17.96
C PHE A 678 -7.00 25.60 19.47
N PHE A 679 -7.70 24.66 20.10
CA PHE A 679 -7.86 24.58 21.55
C PHE A 679 -7.95 23.09 21.95
N LYS A 680 -7.91 22.82 23.26
CA LYS A 680 -7.94 21.46 23.76
C LYS A 680 -9.17 20.70 23.26
N GLY A 681 -8.90 19.65 22.52
CA GLY A 681 -9.92 18.77 21.93
C GLY A 681 -10.38 19.15 20.53
N PHE A 682 -10.02 20.31 19.94
CA PHE A 682 -10.38 20.67 18.57
C PHE A 682 -9.16 20.75 17.66
N GLU A 683 -9.12 19.86 16.67
CA GLU A 683 -8.05 19.70 15.70
C GLU A 683 -8.59 19.83 14.28
N ALA A 684 -7.85 20.55 13.42
CA ALA A 684 -8.12 20.61 12.00
C ALA A 684 -6.90 20.13 11.19
N THR A 685 -7.15 19.39 10.12
CA THR A 685 -6.15 19.00 9.12
C THR A 685 -6.65 19.41 7.75
N LEU A 686 -5.87 20.27 7.08
CA LEU A 686 -6.09 20.68 5.69
C LEU A 686 -5.00 20.07 4.82
N ASN A 687 -5.35 19.38 3.76
CA ASN A 687 -4.44 18.98 2.69
C ASN A 687 -4.85 19.66 1.39
N MET A 688 -3.87 20.22 0.69
CA MET A 688 -4.06 20.88 -0.61
C MET A 688 -2.97 20.41 -1.57
N ASN A 689 -3.39 19.91 -2.73
CA ASN A 689 -2.49 19.54 -3.82
C ASN A 689 -2.80 20.42 -5.04
N LEU A 690 -1.75 20.92 -5.66
CA LEU A 690 -1.82 21.75 -6.87
C LEU A 690 -0.87 21.18 -7.89
N PHE A 691 -1.36 20.85 -9.09
CA PHE A 691 -0.54 20.26 -10.15
C PHE A 691 -0.75 21.02 -11.46
N TYR A 692 0.31 21.14 -12.22
CA TYR A 692 0.25 21.47 -13.63
C TYR A 692 0.85 20.33 -14.42
N THR A 693 0.07 19.74 -15.31
CA THR A 693 0.49 18.60 -16.12
C THR A 693 0.47 18.97 -17.59
N PHE A 694 1.53 18.60 -18.28
CA PHE A 694 1.66 18.63 -19.73
C PHE A 694 1.83 17.19 -20.22
N ILE A 695 0.93 16.76 -21.13
CA ILE A 695 0.94 15.42 -21.74
C ILE A 695 1.19 15.60 -23.24
N ASP A 696 2.27 15.01 -23.75
CA ASP A 696 2.55 14.84 -25.16
C ASP A 696 2.21 13.39 -25.54
N ALA A 697 1.04 13.20 -26.14
CA ALA A 697 0.49 11.90 -26.50
C ALA A 697 0.26 11.83 -28.03
N SER A 698 1.29 11.91 -28.80
CA SER A 698 1.24 11.73 -30.26
C SER A 698 1.31 10.24 -30.59
N TYR A 699 0.43 9.75 -31.47
CA TYR A 699 0.38 8.37 -31.95
C TYR A 699 -0.15 8.33 -33.39
N ASN A 700 0.55 7.62 -34.29
CA ASN A 700 0.16 7.47 -35.72
C ASN A 700 -0.18 8.80 -36.43
N ASN A 701 0.65 9.84 -36.23
CA ASN A 701 0.47 11.20 -36.75
C ASN A 701 -0.74 11.97 -36.17
N LEU A 702 -1.46 11.41 -35.23
CA LEU A 702 -2.50 12.10 -34.47
C LEU A 702 -1.89 12.71 -33.21
N ASN A 703 -2.28 13.93 -32.88
CA ASN A 703 -1.81 14.65 -31.71
C ASN A 703 -2.95 14.76 -30.67
N PHE A 704 -2.73 14.19 -29.50
CA PHE A 704 -3.65 14.20 -28.37
C PHE A 704 -3.04 14.97 -27.18
N SER A 705 -2.09 15.87 -27.45
CA SER A 705 -1.42 16.61 -26.39
C SER A 705 -2.43 17.46 -25.63
N ASN A 706 -2.33 17.46 -24.32
CA ASN A 706 -3.19 18.23 -23.43
C ASN A 706 -2.39 18.78 -22.25
N GLN A 707 -2.83 19.92 -21.69
CA GLN A 707 -2.18 20.54 -20.54
C GLN A 707 -3.20 21.27 -19.66
N GLY A 708 -2.94 21.33 -18.37
CA GLY A 708 -3.83 22.04 -17.47
C GLY A 708 -3.48 21.89 -16.01
N PHE A 709 -4.17 22.70 -15.22
CA PHE A 709 -4.13 22.63 -13.77
C PHE A 709 -5.12 21.60 -13.24
N TYR A 710 -4.72 20.96 -12.16
CA TYR A 710 -5.55 20.10 -11.35
C TYR A 710 -5.26 20.39 -9.88
N TYR A 711 -6.28 20.49 -9.06
CA TYR A 711 -6.12 20.68 -7.63
C TYR A 711 -7.07 19.81 -6.82
N THR A 712 -6.62 19.40 -5.64
CA THR A 712 -7.44 18.68 -4.67
C THR A 712 -7.35 19.34 -3.31
N GLY A 713 -8.45 19.30 -2.56
CA GLY A 713 -8.52 19.78 -1.19
C GLY A 713 -9.22 18.77 -0.31
N LYS A 714 -8.64 18.48 0.87
CA LYS A 714 -9.28 17.71 1.93
C LYS A 714 -9.22 18.47 3.23
N LEU A 715 -10.34 18.56 3.90
CA LEU A 715 -10.45 19.21 5.20
C LEU A 715 -11.07 18.24 6.19
N ASN A 716 -10.41 18.04 7.33
CA ASN A 716 -10.88 17.15 8.39
C ASN A 716 -10.85 17.89 9.73
N PHE A 717 -11.98 17.91 10.41
CA PHE A 717 -12.15 18.46 11.77
C PHE A 717 -12.45 17.33 12.73
N ILE A 718 -11.78 17.32 13.88
CA ILE A 718 -12.04 16.39 14.98
C ILE A 718 -12.27 17.23 16.24
N TYR A 719 -13.40 17.03 16.92
CA TYR A 719 -13.73 17.70 18.15
C TYR A 719 -14.09 16.71 19.26
N HIS A 720 -13.24 16.65 20.30
CA HIS A 720 -13.48 15.87 21.50
C HIS A 720 -14.35 16.68 22.47
N LEU A 721 -15.58 16.27 22.58
CA LEU A 721 -16.62 16.86 23.41
C LEU A 721 -16.57 16.31 24.86
N PRO A 722 -17.21 16.99 25.83
CA PRO A 722 -17.40 16.43 27.20
C PRO A 722 -18.06 15.05 27.17
N GLN A 723 -17.94 14.32 28.28
CA GLN A 723 -18.53 12.98 28.46
C GLN A 723 -18.06 11.91 27.46
N ASN A 724 -16.82 12.05 26.94
CA ASN A 724 -16.20 11.12 25.97
C ASN A 724 -16.96 10.99 24.63
N PHE A 725 -17.63 12.05 24.19
CA PHE A 725 -18.09 12.15 22.81
C PHE A 725 -16.95 12.67 21.92
N SER A 726 -16.96 12.25 20.67
CA SER A 726 -16.08 12.80 19.63
C SER A 726 -16.88 12.99 18.35
N LEU A 727 -16.78 14.18 17.77
CA LEU A 727 -17.39 14.56 16.51
C LEU A 727 -16.29 14.70 15.46
N GLN A 728 -16.50 14.14 14.26
CA GLN A 728 -15.65 14.33 13.11
C GLN A 728 -16.47 14.83 11.93
N LEU A 729 -15.93 15.79 11.19
CA LEU A 729 -16.43 16.29 9.91
C LEU A 729 -15.28 16.24 8.91
N SER A 730 -15.51 15.66 7.74
CA SER A 730 -14.54 15.66 6.65
C SER A 730 -15.18 16.11 5.34
N GLY A 731 -14.43 16.89 4.55
CA GLY A 731 -14.84 17.32 3.21
C GLY A 731 -13.71 17.05 2.22
N SER A 732 -14.06 16.66 1.00
CA SER A 732 -13.13 16.42 -0.10
C SER A 732 -13.61 17.11 -1.37
N TYR A 733 -12.68 17.73 -2.09
CA TYR A 733 -12.91 18.33 -3.40
C TYR A 733 -11.76 17.95 -4.34
N GLU A 734 -12.09 17.54 -5.55
CA GLU A 734 -11.17 17.30 -6.67
C GLU A 734 -11.66 18.10 -7.87
N SER A 735 -10.82 19.00 -8.43
CA SER A 735 -11.17 19.77 -9.62
C SER A 735 -11.27 18.89 -10.86
N PRO A 736 -11.84 19.40 -11.96
CA PRO A 736 -11.71 18.72 -13.25
C PRO A 736 -10.25 18.42 -13.58
N LYS A 737 -10.00 17.23 -14.15
CA LYS A 737 -8.68 16.72 -14.48
C LYS A 737 -8.53 16.54 -15.97
N ILE A 738 -7.45 17.04 -16.56
CA ILE A 738 -7.13 16.78 -17.96
C ILE A 738 -6.81 15.30 -18.20
N ILE A 739 -7.30 14.76 -19.29
CA ILE A 739 -6.92 13.49 -19.89
C ILE A 739 -6.56 13.74 -21.36
N PRO A 740 -5.83 12.86 -22.05
CA PRO A 740 -5.36 13.15 -23.42
C PRO A 740 -6.46 13.60 -24.40
N GLN A 741 -7.60 12.95 -24.37
CA GLN A 741 -8.71 13.23 -25.30
C GLN A 741 -9.86 14.05 -24.66
N GLY A 742 -9.65 14.68 -23.47
CA GLY A 742 -10.73 15.42 -22.82
C GLY A 742 -10.46 15.77 -21.37
N THR A 743 -11.50 15.71 -20.53
CA THR A 743 -11.43 16.01 -19.09
C THR A 743 -12.26 15.03 -18.27
N ALA A 744 -11.75 14.62 -17.10
CA ALA A 744 -12.56 14.01 -16.04
C ALA A 744 -13.22 15.12 -15.21
N LYS A 745 -14.49 14.93 -14.84
CA LYS A 745 -15.29 15.90 -14.09
C LYS A 745 -14.85 15.99 -12.63
N GLU A 746 -15.24 17.08 -11.96
CA GLU A 746 -14.99 17.29 -10.53
C GLU A 746 -15.69 16.26 -9.67
N ILE A 747 -15.12 16.04 -8.46
CA ILE A 747 -15.67 15.16 -7.43
C ILE A 747 -15.65 15.90 -6.10
N TYR A 748 -16.79 15.95 -5.39
CA TYR A 748 -16.86 16.51 -4.04
C TYR A 748 -17.87 15.77 -3.18
N PHE A 749 -17.55 15.67 -1.89
CA PHE A 749 -18.42 15.04 -0.90
C PHE A 749 -18.01 15.42 0.52
N ALA A 750 -18.89 15.18 1.48
CA ALA A 750 -18.63 15.38 2.90
C ALA A 750 -19.17 14.22 3.74
N ASP A 751 -18.43 13.86 4.79
CA ASP A 751 -18.77 12.80 5.73
C ASP A 751 -18.82 13.33 7.17
N CYS A 752 -19.65 12.72 8.03
CA CYS A 752 -19.76 13.05 9.45
C CYS A 752 -19.71 11.77 10.29
N GLY A 753 -19.08 11.84 11.45
CA GLY A 753 -19.06 10.75 12.44
C GLY A 753 -19.21 11.27 13.86
N LEU A 754 -20.08 10.66 14.64
CA LEU A 754 -20.24 10.90 16.08
C LEU A 754 -19.96 9.59 16.82
N SER A 755 -19.05 9.63 17.79
CA SER A 755 -18.78 8.46 18.63
C SER A 755 -18.88 8.79 20.11
N LYS A 756 -19.16 7.75 20.90
CA LYS A 756 -19.18 7.78 22.37
C LYS A 756 -18.42 6.60 22.93
N ASP A 757 -17.41 6.88 23.76
CA ASP A 757 -16.73 5.85 24.55
C ASP A 757 -17.44 5.64 25.89
N ILE A 758 -17.87 4.40 26.16
CA ILE A 758 -18.51 3.98 27.40
C ILE A 758 -17.51 3.12 28.18
N LYS A 759 -17.13 3.56 29.39
CA LYS A 759 -16.24 2.84 30.32
C LYS A 759 -14.94 2.28 29.69
N LYS A 760 -14.34 2.95 28.71
CA LYS A 760 -13.08 2.59 28.02
C LYS A 760 -13.09 1.25 27.24
N PHE A 761 -14.12 0.44 27.33
CA PHE A 761 -14.19 -0.87 26.65
C PHE A 761 -15.31 -1.01 25.61
N ILE A 762 -16.25 -0.09 25.56
CA ILE A 762 -17.29 -0.03 24.53
C ILE A 762 -17.17 1.30 23.81
N THR A 763 -17.17 1.26 22.47
CA THR A 763 -17.30 2.45 21.62
C THR A 763 -18.53 2.27 20.73
N LEU A 764 -19.43 3.25 20.76
CA LEU A 764 -20.56 3.35 19.84
C LEU A 764 -20.26 4.45 18.84
N THR A 765 -20.49 4.20 17.56
CA THR A 765 -20.24 5.18 16.48
C THR A 765 -21.45 5.24 15.55
N LEU A 766 -21.92 6.45 15.28
CA LEU A 766 -22.86 6.76 14.21
C LEU A 766 -22.10 7.53 13.14
N SER A 767 -22.12 7.07 11.88
CA SER A 767 -21.48 7.73 10.76
C SER A 767 -22.45 7.93 9.60
N VAL A 768 -22.27 9.05 8.90
CA VAL A 768 -22.98 9.39 7.66
C VAL A 768 -21.92 9.65 6.59
N SER A 769 -21.91 8.87 5.54
CA SER A 769 -21.08 9.10 4.35
C SER A 769 -21.85 9.94 3.34
N ASP A 770 -21.13 10.83 2.63
CA ASP A 770 -21.65 11.68 1.56
C ASP A 770 -22.98 12.36 1.91
N ILE A 771 -22.96 13.18 2.96
CA ILE A 771 -24.15 13.85 3.55
C ILE A 771 -25.02 14.51 2.48
N PHE A 772 -24.39 15.14 1.47
CA PHE A 772 -25.06 15.91 0.43
C PHE A 772 -25.41 15.08 -0.81
N ASP A 773 -25.00 13.80 -0.87
CA ASP A 773 -25.24 12.90 -1.99
C ASP A 773 -24.69 13.44 -3.33
N THR A 774 -23.46 13.95 -3.28
CA THR A 774 -22.82 14.68 -4.40
C THR A 774 -21.76 13.88 -5.11
N LYS A 775 -21.32 12.75 -4.55
CA LYS A 775 -20.22 11.95 -5.07
C LYS A 775 -20.62 11.21 -6.34
N GLY A 776 -20.20 11.72 -7.47
CA GLY A 776 -20.32 11.07 -8.78
C GLY A 776 -19.03 11.21 -9.56
N ARG A 777 -18.92 10.53 -10.68
CA ARG A 777 -17.76 10.54 -11.57
C ARG A 777 -18.19 10.60 -13.01
N GLY A 778 -17.50 11.39 -13.81
CA GLY A 778 -17.79 11.49 -15.22
C GLY A 778 -16.56 11.89 -16.02
N THR A 779 -16.67 11.74 -17.33
CA THR A 779 -15.66 12.18 -18.29
C THR A 779 -16.34 12.90 -19.44
N TYR A 780 -15.64 13.91 -19.95
CA TYR A 780 -16.01 14.59 -21.19
C TYR A 780 -14.88 14.41 -22.20
N TYR A 781 -15.16 13.71 -23.28
CA TYR A 781 -14.25 13.52 -24.41
C TYR A 781 -14.62 14.46 -25.55
N SER A 782 -13.63 14.98 -26.23
CA SER A 782 -13.81 15.79 -27.44
C SER A 782 -12.68 15.49 -28.41
N THR A 783 -13.02 14.84 -29.51
CA THR A 783 -12.10 14.39 -30.55
C THR A 783 -12.67 14.71 -31.93
N ASP A 784 -11.92 14.49 -32.99
CA ASP A 784 -12.40 14.60 -34.36
C ASP A 784 -13.38 13.51 -34.79
N GLN A 785 -13.49 12.44 -33.98
CA GLN A 785 -14.31 11.26 -34.27
C GLN A 785 -15.58 11.17 -33.41
N TYR A 786 -15.55 11.74 -32.22
CA TYR A 786 -16.70 11.75 -31.33
C TYR A 786 -16.55 12.82 -30.23
N ILE A 787 -17.72 13.26 -29.72
CA ILE A 787 -17.83 13.99 -28.45
C ILE A 787 -18.66 13.13 -27.53
N GLN A 788 -18.19 12.88 -26.28
CA GLN A 788 -18.91 12.01 -25.36
C GLN A 788 -18.90 12.60 -23.95
N ASP A 789 -20.08 12.66 -23.35
CA ASP A 789 -20.30 12.99 -21.97
C ASP A 789 -20.77 11.75 -21.19
N THR A 790 -20.05 11.41 -20.13
CA THR A 790 -20.43 10.30 -19.26
C THR A 790 -20.57 10.76 -17.82
N TRP A 791 -21.44 10.09 -17.09
CA TRP A 791 -21.58 10.24 -15.65
C TRP A 791 -21.95 8.91 -15.04
N ASN A 792 -21.32 8.59 -13.91
CA ASN A 792 -21.61 7.40 -13.12
C ASN A 792 -21.71 7.80 -11.65
N ARG A 793 -22.81 7.48 -11.02
CA ARG A 793 -23.10 7.76 -9.63
C ARG A 793 -23.46 6.46 -8.91
N LYS A 794 -22.50 5.95 -8.15
CA LYS A 794 -22.74 4.91 -7.18
C LYS A 794 -23.27 5.55 -5.91
N GLU A 795 -24.41 5.11 -5.39
CA GLU A 795 -24.97 5.66 -4.17
C GLU A 795 -23.92 5.55 -3.06
N SER A 796 -23.49 6.70 -2.57
CA SER A 796 -22.41 6.85 -1.56
C SER A 796 -22.95 7.37 -0.23
N ARG A 797 -24.25 7.83 -0.23
CA ARG A 797 -24.92 8.29 0.98
C ARG A 797 -25.52 7.13 1.74
N TYR A 798 -24.91 6.84 2.88
CA TYR A 798 -25.44 5.84 3.82
C TYR A 798 -25.19 6.25 5.26
N VAL A 799 -26.08 5.83 6.15
CA VAL A 799 -25.96 5.97 7.60
C VAL A 799 -25.59 4.61 8.17
N LYS A 800 -24.59 4.57 9.06
CA LYS A 800 -24.13 3.34 9.71
C LYS A 800 -23.97 3.53 11.21
N PHE A 801 -24.49 2.60 11.98
CA PHE A 801 -24.26 2.46 13.41
C PHE A 801 -23.32 1.29 13.68
N THR A 802 -22.28 1.50 14.48
CA THR A 802 -21.28 0.47 14.81
C THR A 802 -21.06 0.43 16.32
N ALA A 803 -21.08 -0.77 16.90
CA ALA A 803 -20.71 -1.03 18.28
C ALA A 803 -19.43 -1.86 18.32
N MET A 804 -18.43 -1.43 19.10
CA MET A 804 -17.16 -2.11 19.30
C MET A 804 -16.96 -2.40 20.78
N ILE A 805 -16.66 -3.65 21.13
CA ILE A 805 -16.39 -4.12 22.48
C ILE A 805 -14.95 -4.63 22.55
N ARG A 806 -14.17 -4.16 23.53
CA ARG A 806 -12.82 -4.61 23.81
C ARG A 806 -12.81 -5.38 25.12
N PHE A 807 -12.13 -6.52 25.17
CA PHE A 807 -12.05 -7.37 26.36
C PHE A 807 -10.65 -7.97 26.56
N GLY A 808 -10.44 -8.59 27.74
CA GLY A 808 -9.16 -9.19 28.13
C GLY A 808 -8.39 -8.32 29.14
N LYS A 809 -7.13 -8.62 29.39
CA LYS A 809 -6.21 -7.73 30.13
C LYS A 809 -5.83 -6.54 29.27
N ALA A 810 -6.85 -5.83 28.80
CA ALA A 810 -6.69 -4.62 28.04
C ALA A 810 -6.30 -3.52 29.02
N ASP A 811 -5.03 -3.31 29.20
CA ASP A 811 -4.55 -2.00 29.57
C ASP A 811 -5.03 -1.02 28.49
N ALA A 812 -5.68 0.08 28.89
CA ALA A 812 -6.19 1.10 27.97
C ALA A 812 -5.10 1.67 27.03
N SER A 813 -3.84 1.36 27.26
CA SER A 813 -2.69 1.67 26.44
C SER A 813 -2.53 0.80 25.17
N LEU A 814 -3.37 -0.22 24.93
CA LEU A 814 -3.40 -0.89 23.60
C LEU A 814 -3.69 0.09 22.47
N PHE A 815 -4.33 1.20 22.79
CA PHE A 815 -4.72 2.24 21.85
C PHE A 815 -4.14 3.62 22.16
N LYS A 816 -3.35 3.73 23.23
CA LYS A 816 -2.65 4.95 23.64
C LYS A 816 -1.16 4.66 23.72
N LYS A 817 -0.35 5.17 22.79
CA LYS A 817 1.09 5.22 22.99
C LYS A 817 1.34 6.13 24.20
N ARG A 818 2.11 5.66 25.20
CA ARG A 818 2.72 6.55 26.18
C ARG A 818 3.41 7.67 25.41
N SER A 819 2.98 8.92 25.60
CA SER A 819 3.81 10.06 25.29
C SER A 819 5.03 9.93 26.19
N GLN A 820 6.16 9.58 25.60
CA GLN A 820 7.41 9.82 26.28
C GLN A 820 7.53 11.34 26.51
N PRO A 821 7.99 11.81 27.66
CA PRO A 821 8.53 13.15 27.73
C PRO A 821 9.59 13.23 26.62
N GLN A 822 9.55 14.29 25.85
CA GLN A 822 10.63 14.64 24.95
C GLN A 822 11.90 14.81 25.79
N GLN A 823 12.59 13.74 26.10
CA GLN A 823 14.01 13.81 26.33
C GLN A 823 14.61 13.89 24.92
N GLN A 824 15.23 15.03 24.68
CA GLN A 824 16.30 15.18 23.72
C GLN A 824 17.10 13.87 23.68
N ASN A 825 16.83 13.04 22.75
CA ASN A 825 17.71 11.98 22.35
C ASN A 825 17.74 11.97 20.84
N ASP A 826 18.90 12.31 20.39
CA ASP A 826 19.50 12.10 19.13
C ASP A 826 18.75 11.06 18.29
N SER A 827 18.11 11.59 17.23
CA SER A 827 17.92 10.97 15.94
C SER A 827 17.93 9.44 15.91
N GLU A 828 16.87 8.79 16.35
CA GLU A 828 16.47 7.55 15.71
C GLU A 828 15.61 7.91 14.49
N GLY A 829 16.28 8.30 13.43
CA GLY A 829 15.73 8.25 12.10
C GLY A 829 15.48 6.78 11.77
N GLY A 830 14.27 6.29 12.01
CA GLY A 830 13.84 5.02 11.46
C GLY A 830 13.73 5.17 9.96
N PHE A 831 14.81 4.90 9.26
CA PHE A 831 14.77 4.66 7.82
C PHE A 831 14.34 3.22 7.60
N PHE A 832 13.15 3.03 7.09
CA PHE A 832 12.74 1.83 6.36
C PHE A 832 12.62 2.14 4.88
#